data_4681c84c94d7023aff2a5f3c4ffddd35
#
_entry.id   4681c84c94d7023aff2a5f3c4ffddd35
#
_cell.length_a   1.000
_cell.length_b   1.000
_cell.length_c   1.000
_cell.angle_alpha   90.00
_cell.angle_beta   90.00
_cell.angle_gamma   90.00
#
_symmetry.space_group_name_H-M   'P 1'
#
loop_
_entity.id
_entity.type
_entity.pdbx_description
1 polymer ?
#
loop_
_entity_poly.entity_id
_entity_poly.type
_entity_poly.pdbx_seq_one_letter_code
_entity_poly.pdbx_strand_id
1 'polypeptide(L)'
;MTDGFIKTAAGTIDVQVADVQTNTDTILARVRQADAAGVDLLTLPELCLTGYTCGDLFFSDCLLGAVEPALAHILEQTAALSTVFTVGLPLRFGGKLYNCAAVVHAGRLLGVVPKTYLPNYGEFYEQRQFSSASVLGGNIYDLTLCGQSVPFGTDLLFACAELPDYTFGVELCEDLWVPCPPSTRLTAGGAAIIANLSASDEVIGKADYRRMLVSATSARLACGYIYCSASPTESTQDMVFSRHHLIAENGTILAENEPFADAELTITEIDVQRLMHERHRTTSYDAVPGLRQIVFHQPLRRTQLTRPIAPNPFVPPYDDQLRARAEAILRIQSQGLKKRIEHTHAKTVVLGISGGLDSTLALLVCVRAFDLCGRSRKQIQCVTMPCFGTTKRTKSNAVKLCEELGVSVQEVNITAAVRQHFADIGHDESVHDVTYENCQARERTQVLMDIANQSGGLVIGTGDLSELALGWATYNGDHMSMYAVNCSVPKTLVRYIVQYEAASSAPALQAVLLDILDTPVSPELLPADENGQIAQKTEDLVGPYELHDFFLYHTLRFGMRPRKLFRMAKYAYAGKYDDETIRHWLKTFCRRFFQQQFKRSCIPDGPKVGSVTLSPRGDWRMPSDASSRLWLSEAEAL
;
A
#
# COMPACT_ATOMS: atom_id res chain seq x y z
N MET A 1 -0.75 3.05 18.81
CA MET A 1 -0.94 1.58 18.78
C MET A 1 -2.39 1.13 18.65
N THR A 2 -3.38 1.85 19.14
CA THR A 2 -4.80 1.40 19.17
C THR A 2 -5.40 0.93 17.84
N ASP A 3 -4.81 1.33 16.71
CA ASP A 3 -5.21 0.97 15.34
C ASP A 3 -4.08 0.32 14.54
N GLY A 4 -3.12 -0.30 15.25
CA GLY A 4 -2.07 -1.12 14.66
C GLY A 4 -0.82 -0.36 14.19
N PHE A 5 -0.71 0.93 14.41
CA PHE A 5 0.51 1.69 14.12
C PHE A 5 1.49 1.62 15.30
N ILE A 6 2.63 0.99 15.09
CA ILE A 6 3.75 0.90 16.03
C ILE A 6 4.81 1.93 15.63
N LYS A 7 5.14 2.83 16.52
CA LYS A 7 6.19 3.82 16.28
C LYS A 7 7.55 3.18 16.53
N THR A 8 8.32 3.04 15.46
CA THR A 8 9.60 2.34 15.46
C THR A 8 10.75 3.30 15.20
N ALA A 9 11.92 2.96 15.73
CA ALA A 9 13.14 3.70 15.47
C ALA A 9 14.34 2.78 15.26
N ALA A 10 15.21 3.16 14.33
CA ALA A 10 16.60 2.75 14.30
C ALA A 10 17.45 3.89 14.89
N GLY A 11 18.27 3.58 15.88
CA GLY A 11 19.01 4.59 16.62
C GLY A 11 20.47 4.20 16.81
N THR A 12 21.38 4.98 16.23
CA THR A 12 22.82 4.75 16.38
C THR A 12 23.38 5.62 17.51
N ILE A 13 24.37 5.06 18.19
CA ILE A 13 25.18 5.77 19.19
C ILE A 13 26.59 6.02 18.63
N ASP A 14 27.23 7.07 19.12
CA ASP A 14 28.66 7.29 18.89
C ASP A 14 29.44 6.43 19.89
N VAL A 15 30.08 5.39 19.32
CA VAL A 15 30.79 4.40 20.11
C VAL A 15 32.21 4.89 20.40
N GLN A 16 32.66 4.72 21.64
CA GLN A 16 34.08 4.71 21.98
C GLN A 16 34.52 3.23 22.10
N VAL A 17 35.36 2.77 21.19
CA VAL A 17 35.77 1.35 21.12
C VAL A 17 36.40 0.89 22.44
N ALA A 18 35.86 -0.21 23.00
CA ALA A 18 36.21 -0.81 24.28
C ALA A 18 35.95 0.04 25.55
N ASP A 19 35.29 1.21 25.41
CA ASP A 19 34.86 2.02 26.56
C ASP A 19 33.39 1.76 26.89
N VAL A 20 33.15 0.69 27.63
CA VAL A 20 31.80 0.24 28.00
C VAL A 20 31.03 1.29 28.80
N GLN A 21 31.71 2.11 29.62
CA GLN A 21 31.04 3.14 30.43
C GLN A 21 30.49 4.28 29.56
N THR A 22 31.32 4.86 28.70
CA THR A 22 30.91 5.91 27.77
C THR A 22 29.80 5.43 26.83
N ASN A 23 29.91 4.21 26.33
CA ASN A 23 28.88 3.62 25.46
C ASN A 23 27.56 3.42 26.20
N THR A 24 27.61 3.01 27.48
CA THR A 24 26.42 2.89 28.33
C THR A 24 25.68 4.23 28.47
N ASP A 25 26.41 5.31 28.75
CA ASP A 25 25.85 6.64 28.89
C ASP A 25 25.19 7.12 27.58
N THR A 26 25.83 6.83 26.44
CA THR A 26 25.31 7.17 25.11
C THR A 26 24.07 6.33 24.76
N ILE A 27 24.08 5.03 25.10
CA ILE A 27 22.89 4.16 24.95
C ILE A 27 21.72 4.72 25.76
N LEU A 28 21.95 5.06 27.03
CA LEU A 28 20.90 5.62 27.90
C LEU A 28 20.33 6.94 27.37
N ALA A 29 21.19 7.83 26.85
CA ALA A 29 20.76 9.06 26.22
C ALA A 29 19.85 8.77 25.00
N ARG A 30 20.23 7.83 24.16
CA ARG A 30 19.48 7.43 22.96
C ARG A 30 18.13 6.80 23.30
N VAL A 31 18.08 5.91 24.29
CA VAL A 31 16.83 5.29 24.75
C VAL A 31 15.87 6.33 25.34
N ARG A 32 16.38 7.27 26.16
CA ARG A 32 15.56 8.36 26.71
C ARG A 32 15.03 9.28 25.61
N GLN A 33 15.83 9.59 24.60
CA GLN A 33 15.39 10.37 23.43
C GLN A 33 14.27 9.67 22.66
N ALA A 34 14.40 8.35 22.42
CA ALA A 34 13.38 7.56 21.74
C ALA A 34 12.07 7.49 22.57
N ASP A 35 12.17 7.28 23.89
CA ASP A 35 10.99 7.25 24.78
C ASP A 35 10.28 8.60 24.80
N ALA A 36 11.01 9.70 24.90
CA ALA A 36 10.46 11.06 24.82
C ALA A 36 9.79 11.36 23.47
N ALA A 37 10.30 10.78 22.37
CA ALA A 37 9.69 10.84 21.05
C ALA A 37 8.46 9.90 20.89
N GLY A 38 8.16 9.12 21.91
CA GLY A 38 7.05 8.17 21.91
C GLY A 38 7.30 6.94 21.04
N VAL A 39 8.53 6.51 20.90
CA VAL A 39 8.89 5.26 20.19
C VAL A 39 8.43 4.05 20.99
N ASP A 40 7.84 3.07 20.31
CA ASP A 40 7.38 1.82 20.91
C ASP A 40 8.47 0.75 20.85
N LEU A 41 9.25 0.70 19.75
CA LEU A 41 10.36 -0.23 19.54
C LEU A 41 11.58 0.51 18.97
N LEU A 42 12.70 0.48 19.69
CA LEU A 42 13.99 1.02 19.29
C LEU A 42 14.98 -0.11 19.01
N THR A 43 15.61 -0.09 17.83
CA THR A 43 16.71 -0.98 17.48
C THR A 43 18.02 -0.20 17.55
N LEU A 44 18.98 -0.67 18.36
CA LEU A 44 20.36 -0.16 18.44
C LEU A 44 21.31 -1.03 17.62
N PRO A 45 22.56 -0.59 17.32
CA PRO A 45 23.50 -1.36 16.51
C PRO A 45 24.04 -2.63 17.20
N GLU A 46 24.62 -3.49 16.38
CA GLU A 46 25.36 -4.68 16.80
C GLU A 46 26.56 -4.31 17.67
N LEU A 47 26.78 -5.06 18.76
CA LEU A 47 27.88 -4.88 19.72
C LEU A 47 28.06 -3.43 20.23
N CYS A 48 27.04 -2.62 20.20
CA CYS A 48 27.10 -1.19 20.52
C CYS A 48 27.54 -0.91 21.97
N LEU A 49 27.42 -1.89 22.89
CA LEU A 49 27.87 -1.72 24.28
C LEU A 49 29.40 -1.69 24.40
N THR A 50 30.12 -2.40 23.53
CA THR A 50 31.59 -2.50 23.55
C THR A 50 32.26 -1.78 22.38
N GLY A 51 31.52 -1.61 21.29
CA GLY A 51 32.03 -1.40 19.94
C GLY A 51 32.20 -2.74 19.22
N TYR A 52 31.90 -2.74 17.92
CA TYR A 52 32.06 -3.90 17.04
C TYR A 52 33.56 -4.19 16.75
N THR A 53 34.35 -3.14 16.63
CA THR A 53 35.75 -3.22 16.18
C THR A 53 36.76 -3.47 17.30
N CYS A 54 36.34 -4.09 18.41
CA CYS A 54 37.24 -4.44 19.53
C CYS A 54 38.28 -5.52 19.18
N GLY A 55 38.12 -6.29 18.10
CA GLY A 55 39.05 -7.31 17.68
C GLY A 55 39.39 -8.32 18.81
N ASP A 56 40.70 -8.57 19.02
CA ASP A 56 41.15 -9.54 20.03
C ASP A 56 40.94 -9.05 21.49
N LEU A 57 40.49 -7.79 21.70
CA LEU A 57 40.06 -7.36 23.04
C LEU A 57 38.85 -8.18 23.54
N PHE A 58 38.09 -8.81 22.67
CA PHE A 58 37.03 -9.75 23.04
C PHE A 58 37.55 -11.00 23.79
N PHE A 59 38.87 -11.24 23.83
CA PHE A 59 39.47 -12.27 24.71
C PHE A 59 39.83 -11.73 26.12
N SER A 60 39.69 -10.41 26.34
CA SER A 60 40.06 -9.77 27.60
C SER A 60 38.94 -9.94 28.65
N ASP A 61 39.28 -10.50 29.80
CA ASP A 61 38.37 -10.56 30.94
C ASP A 61 38.00 -9.18 31.49
N CYS A 62 38.86 -8.19 31.30
CA CYS A 62 38.57 -6.80 31.68
C CYS A 62 37.39 -6.22 30.85
N LEU A 63 37.39 -6.40 29.52
CA LEU A 63 36.29 -5.94 28.67
C LEU A 63 35.02 -6.75 28.94
N LEU A 64 35.09 -8.06 28.90
CA LEU A 64 33.92 -8.90 29.07
C LEU A 64 33.32 -8.85 30.48
N GLY A 65 34.15 -8.62 31.50
CA GLY A 65 33.70 -8.43 32.89
C GLY A 65 32.96 -7.13 33.14
N ALA A 66 33.13 -6.13 32.27
CA ALA A 66 32.41 -4.85 32.34
C ALA A 66 30.99 -4.90 31.72
N VAL A 67 30.68 -5.90 30.88
CA VAL A 67 29.43 -5.98 30.09
C VAL A 67 28.21 -6.17 30.99
N GLU A 68 28.22 -7.15 31.91
CA GLU A 68 27.05 -7.44 32.75
C GLU A 68 26.74 -6.30 33.74
N PRO A 69 27.72 -5.67 34.45
CA PRO A 69 27.45 -4.49 35.27
C PRO A 69 26.87 -3.32 34.49
N ALA A 70 27.35 -3.07 33.25
CA ALA A 70 26.83 -2.02 32.39
C ALA A 70 25.38 -2.30 31.96
N LEU A 71 25.09 -3.55 31.58
CA LEU A 71 23.73 -3.97 31.27
C LEU A 71 22.80 -3.82 32.48
N ALA A 72 23.25 -4.22 33.69
CA ALA A 72 22.48 -4.03 34.91
C ALA A 72 22.17 -2.54 35.18
N HIS A 73 23.15 -1.66 34.94
CA HIS A 73 22.94 -0.22 35.04
C HIS A 73 21.91 0.31 34.01
N ILE A 74 21.96 -0.17 32.74
CA ILE A 74 20.96 0.16 31.74
C ILE A 74 19.56 -0.27 32.20
N LEU A 75 19.40 -1.47 32.73
CA LEU A 75 18.11 -1.96 33.25
C LEU A 75 17.57 -1.06 34.35
N GLU A 76 18.40 -0.70 35.33
CA GLU A 76 18.02 0.19 36.43
C GLU A 76 17.55 1.56 35.92
N GLN A 77 18.34 2.18 35.03
CA GLN A 77 18.07 3.53 34.50
C GLN A 77 16.89 3.61 33.54
N THR A 78 16.45 2.48 32.99
CA THR A 78 15.33 2.41 32.04
C THR A 78 14.06 1.79 32.63
N ALA A 79 14.04 1.50 33.92
CA ALA A 79 12.91 0.83 34.59
C ALA A 79 11.57 1.59 34.48
N ALA A 80 11.60 2.92 34.37
CA ALA A 80 10.40 3.76 34.24
C ALA A 80 10.01 4.06 32.76
N LEU A 81 10.81 3.62 31.78
CA LEU A 81 10.58 3.92 30.37
C LEU A 81 9.64 2.89 29.73
N SER A 82 8.85 3.36 28.78
CA SER A 82 7.86 2.52 28.06
C SER A 82 8.39 1.91 26.77
N THR A 83 9.48 2.43 26.22
CA THR A 83 10.11 1.95 24.98
C THR A 83 10.70 0.53 25.19
N VAL A 84 10.36 -0.40 24.29
CA VAL A 84 11.10 -1.66 24.14
C VAL A 84 12.33 -1.37 23.28
N PHE A 85 13.49 -1.87 23.67
CA PHE A 85 14.71 -1.63 22.89
C PHE A 85 15.66 -2.82 22.87
N THR A 86 16.54 -2.85 21.88
CA THR A 86 17.59 -3.88 21.74
C THR A 86 18.96 -3.27 22.02
N VAL A 87 19.86 -4.05 22.65
CA VAL A 87 21.26 -3.67 22.89
C VAL A 87 22.18 -4.78 22.38
N GLY A 88 23.10 -4.43 21.49
CA GLY A 88 24.14 -5.34 21.00
C GLY A 88 25.28 -5.48 22.00
N LEU A 89 25.63 -6.73 22.39
CA LEU A 89 26.66 -7.00 23.38
C LEU A 89 27.31 -8.41 23.20
N PRO A 90 28.58 -8.60 23.60
CA PRO A 90 29.17 -9.91 23.67
C PRO A 90 28.73 -10.63 24.95
N LEU A 91 28.45 -11.95 24.86
CA LEU A 91 28.03 -12.74 26.02
C LEU A 91 28.70 -14.13 26.06
N ARG A 92 29.21 -14.53 27.24
CA ARG A 92 29.70 -15.88 27.48
C ARG A 92 28.58 -16.83 27.85
N PHE A 93 28.49 -17.96 27.15
CA PHE A 93 27.57 -19.05 27.49
C PHE A 93 28.18 -20.40 27.14
N GLY A 94 28.10 -21.39 28.06
CA GLY A 94 28.59 -22.77 27.83
C GLY A 94 30.06 -22.84 27.42
N GLY A 95 30.91 -21.95 27.95
CA GLY A 95 32.35 -21.89 27.62
C GLY A 95 32.66 -21.28 26.25
N LYS A 96 31.68 -20.67 25.59
CA LYS A 96 31.80 -19.98 24.29
C LYS A 96 31.43 -18.51 24.43
N LEU A 97 31.92 -17.67 23.50
CA LEU A 97 31.54 -16.26 23.37
C LEU A 97 30.59 -16.11 22.20
N TYR A 98 29.51 -15.36 22.38
CA TYR A 98 28.50 -15.08 21.37
C TYR A 98 28.33 -13.57 21.17
N ASN A 99 28.11 -13.17 19.93
CA ASN A 99 27.63 -11.85 19.55
C ASN A 99 26.10 -11.87 19.71
N CYS A 100 25.54 -11.02 20.56
CA CYS A 100 24.15 -11.12 21.00
C CYS A 100 23.41 -9.79 20.93
N ALA A 101 22.11 -9.88 20.82
CA ALA A 101 21.16 -8.81 21.09
C ALA A 101 20.36 -9.11 22.36
N ALA A 102 20.45 -8.24 23.37
CA ALA A 102 19.57 -8.26 24.53
C ALA A 102 18.32 -7.43 24.23
N VAL A 103 17.14 -7.97 24.52
CA VAL A 103 15.85 -7.25 24.40
C VAL A 103 15.42 -6.78 25.77
N VAL A 104 15.23 -5.48 25.92
CA VAL A 104 14.98 -4.80 27.21
C VAL A 104 13.65 -4.08 27.18
N HIS A 105 12.89 -4.15 28.28
CA HIS A 105 11.69 -3.38 28.51
C HIS A 105 11.47 -3.13 30.02
N ALA A 106 11.24 -1.88 30.39
CA ALA A 106 10.90 -1.46 31.75
C ALA A 106 11.80 -2.10 32.84
N GLY A 107 13.12 -2.04 32.65
CA GLY A 107 14.12 -2.59 33.59
C GLY A 107 14.24 -4.12 33.58
N ARG A 108 13.60 -4.82 32.64
CA ARG A 108 13.63 -6.28 32.52
C ARG A 108 14.30 -6.73 31.24
N LEU A 109 15.06 -7.81 31.33
CA LEU A 109 15.52 -8.57 30.18
C LEU A 109 14.40 -9.50 29.71
N LEU A 110 13.89 -9.28 28.49
CA LEU A 110 12.88 -10.14 27.89
C LEU A 110 13.51 -11.40 27.28
N GLY A 111 14.70 -11.27 26.70
CA GLY A 111 15.44 -12.37 26.09
C GLY A 111 16.77 -11.92 25.51
N VAL A 112 17.62 -12.88 25.17
CA VAL A 112 18.91 -12.67 24.52
C VAL A 112 18.97 -13.53 23.26
N VAL A 113 19.21 -12.90 22.12
CA VAL A 113 19.30 -13.55 20.81
C VAL A 113 20.75 -13.55 20.33
N PRO A 114 21.40 -14.73 20.22
CA PRO A 114 22.73 -14.84 19.66
C PRO A 114 22.71 -14.86 18.14
N LYS A 115 23.75 -14.29 17.49
CA LYS A 115 23.94 -14.26 16.05
C LYS A 115 24.11 -15.66 15.46
N THR A 116 23.36 -15.96 14.40
CA THR A 116 23.39 -17.29 13.77
C THR A 116 24.53 -17.40 12.75
N TYR A 117 24.68 -16.44 11.89
CA TYR A 117 25.68 -16.44 10.83
C TYR A 117 26.76 -15.41 11.12
N LEU A 118 28.02 -15.89 11.15
CA LEU A 118 29.18 -15.06 11.44
C LEU A 118 29.96 -14.83 10.14
N PRO A 119 30.10 -13.59 9.63
CA PRO A 119 30.88 -13.32 8.45
C PRO A 119 32.36 -13.63 8.74
N ASN A 120 32.99 -14.38 7.83
CA ASN A 120 34.40 -14.77 7.94
C ASN A 120 35.04 -14.82 6.56
N TYR A 121 34.93 -13.70 5.84
CA TYR A 121 35.44 -13.45 4.49
C TYR A 121 35.74 -11.96 4.30
N GLY A 122 36.65 -11.64 3.35
CA GLY A 122 37.06 -10.26 3.12
C GLY A 122 37.66 -9.63 4.38
N GLU A 123 37.10 -8.51 4.77
CA GLU A 123 37.47 -7.73 5.96
C GLU A 123 36.89 -8.29 7.27
N PHE A 124 35.96 -9.26 7.20
CA PHE A 124 35.31 -9.83 8.37
C PHE A 124 35.98 -11.13 8.83
N TYR A 125 36.15 -11.28 10.17
CA TYR A 125 36.74 -12.45 10.82
C TYR A 125 36.09 -12.77 12.17
N GLU A 126 34.74 -12.64 12.25
CA GLU A 126 34.00 -12.83 13.51
C GLU A 126 34.16 -14.23 14.10
N GLN A 127 34.37 -15.27 13.28
CA GLN A 127 34.59 -16.64 13.76
C GLN A 127 35.88 -16.80 14.60
N ARG A 128 36.78 -15.81 14.56
CA ARG A 128 37.97 -15.77 15.42
C ARG A 128 37.59 -15.57 16.88
N GLN A 129 36.59 -14.72 17.16
CA GLN A 129 36.21 -14.37 18.54
C GLN A 129 34.91 -15.03 18.97
N PHE A 130 33.93 -15.16 18.07
CA PHE A 130 32.57 -15.56 18.38
C PHE A 130 32.21 -16.96 17.86
N SER A 131 31.30 -17.60 18.55
CA SER A 131 30.66 -18.84 18.12
C SER A 131 29.29 -18.60 17.51
N SER A 132 28.98 -19.29 16.41
CA SER A 132 27.67 -19.28 15.79
C SER A 132 26.60 -19.86 16.72
N ALA A 133 25.41 -19.25 16.73
CA ALA A 133 24.26 -19.82 17.44
C ALA A 133 23.77 -21.15 16.85
N SER A 134 24.20 -21.52 15.65
CA SER A 134 23.89 -22.84 15.07
C SER A 134 24.33 -24.02 15.93
N VAL A 135 25.38 -23.83 16.74
CA VAL A 135 25.85 -24.88 17.69
C VAL A 135 24.85 -25.15 18.81
N LEU A 136 23.88 -24.27 19.04
CA LEU A 136 22.81 -24.48 20.03
C LEU A 136 21.74 -25.46 19.54
N GLY A 137 21.75 -25.80 18.23
CA GLY A 137 20.84 -26.78 17.63
C GLY A 137 19.35 -26.37 17.67
N GLY A 138 19.05 -25.06 17.71
CA GLY A 138 17.70 -24.54 17.85
C GLY A 138 17.12 -24.62 19.27
N ASN A 139 17.90 -25.03 20.24
CA ASN A 139 17.46 -25.06 21.65
C ASN A 139 17.44 -23.65 22.25
N ILE A 140 16.47 -23.43 23.12
CA ILE A 140 16.37 -22.25 23.95
C ILE A 140 16.76 -22.62 25.38
N TYR A 141 17.69 -21.86 25.91
CA TYR A 141 18.21 -22.05 27.27
C TYR A 141 17.73 -20.92 28.18
N ASP A 142 17.58 -21.19 29.47
CA ASP A 142 17.38 -20.13 30.44
C ASP A 142 18.74 -19.84 31.11
N LEU A 143 19.23 -18.62 30.96
CA LEU A 143 20.49 -18.19 31.60
C LEU A 143 20.22 -17.18 32.72
N THR A 144 21.09 -17.13 33.71
CA THR A 144 21.05 -16.07 34.71
C THR A 144 21.92 -14.92 34.24
N LEU A 145 21.30 -13.73 34.07
CA LEU A 145 21.96 -12.50 33.61
C LEU A 145 21.38 -11.31 34.38
N CYS A 146 22.21 -10.47 34.96
CA CYS A 146 21.80 -9.34 35.83
C CYS A 146 20.81 -9.76 36.94
N GLY A 147 20.98 -10.94 37.51
CA GLY A 147 20.11 -11.52 38.55
C GLY A 147 18.72 -11.97 38.04
N GLN A 148 18.47 -11.98 36.74
CA GLN A 148 17.22 -12.43 36.13
C GLN A 148 17.41 -13.76 35.39
N SER A 149 16.38 -14.63 35.39
CA SER A 149 16.33 -15.80 34.49
C SER A 149 15.79 -15.37 33.12
N VAL A 150 16.63 -15.50 32.10
CA VAL A 150 16.39 -14.90 30.77
C VAL A 150 16.49 -15.99 29.69
N PRO A 151 15.52 -16.10 28.76
CA PRO A 151 15.63 -17.03 27.64
C PRO A 151 16.75 -16.58 26.68
N PHE A 152 17.57 -17.57 26.27
CA PHE A 152 18.70 -17.42 25.37
C PHE A 152 18.55 -18.37 24.17
N GLY A 153 18.46 -17.84 22.96
CA GLY A 153 18.29 -18.62 21.73
C GLY A 153 17.83 -17.80 20.54
N THR A 154 17.78 -18.41 19.37
CA THR A 154 17.40 -17.74 18.11
C THR A 154 15.90 -17.76 17.85
N ASP A 155 15.18 -18.73 18.39
CA ASP A 155 13.75 -18.95 18.14
C ASP A 155 12.85 -18.22 19.16
N LEU A 156 13.14 -16.93 19.42
CA LEU A 156 12.42 -16.09 20.37
C LEU A 156 11.53 -15.09 19.63
N LEU A 157 10.27 -15.00 20.07
CA LEU A 157 9.31 -13.99 19.64
C LEU A 157 8.89 -13.12 20.83
N PHE A 158 8.86 -11.82 20.65
CA PHE A 158 8.47 -10.85 21.67
C PHE A 158 7.11 -10.26 21.32
N ALA A 159 6.08 -10.57 22.11
CA ALA A 159 4.69 -10.24 21.83
C ALA A 159 4.10 -9.27 22.85
N CYS A 160 3.48 -8.20 22.39
CA CYS A 160 2.74 -7.28 23.24
C CYS A 160 1.39 -7.87 23.63
N ALA A 161 1.13 -7.98 24.93
CA ALA A 161 -0.11 -8.55 25.46
C ALA A 161 -1.36 -7.75 25.03
N GLU A 162 -1.24 -6.43 24.98
CA GLU A 162 -2.34 -5.51 24.68
C GLU A 162 -2.64 -5.39 23.16
N LEU A 163 -1.69 -5.82 22.30
CA LEU A 163 -1.85 -5.83 20.84
C LEU A 163 -1.13 -7.05 20.25
N PRO A 164 -1.79 -8.21 20.14
CA PRO A 164 -1.16 -9.47 19.68
C PRO A 164 -0.51 -9.36 18.29
N ASP A 165 -1.03 -8.51 17.39
CA ASP A 165 -0.41 -8.23 16.09
C ASP A 165 0.97 -7.54 16.22
N TYR A 166 1.26 -6.93 17.37
CA TYR A 166 2.57 -6.37 17.68
C TYR A 166 3.46 -7.46 18.29
N THR A 167 3.96 -8.32 17.42
CA THR A 167 4.98 -9.33 17.74
C THR A 167 6.20 -9.05 16.89
N PHE A 168 7.40 -9.08 17.49
CA PHE A 168 8.64 -8.87 16.77
C PHE A 168 9.66 -9.98 17.04
N GLY A 169 10.59 -10.14 16.10
CA GLY A 169 11.76 -11.01 16.21
C GLY A 169 13.04 -10.20 16.00
N VAL A 170 14.17 -10.78 16.38
CA VAL A 170 15.48 -10.13 16.30
C VAL A 170 16.45 -11.02 15.52
N GLU A 171 17.23 -10.39 14.63
CA GLU A 171 18.38 -11.02 13.96
C GLU A 171 19.55 -10.03 13.90
N LEU A 172 20.75 -10.50 13.62
CA LEU A 172 21.96 -9.67 13.67
C LEU A 172 22.71 -9.69 12.33
N CYS A 173 22.86 -8.53 11.74
CA CYS A 173 23.75 -8.19 10.62
C CYS A 173 23.77 -9.25 9.51
N GLU A 174 24.79 -10.12 9.50
CA GLU A 174 25.00 -11.18 8.49
C GLU A 174 23.79 -12.11 8.35
N ASP A 175 23.00 -12.26 9.39
CA ASP A 175 21.77 -13.05 9.35
C ASP A 175 20.82 -12.62 8.21
N LEU A 176 20.82 -11.33 7.82
CA LEU A 176 20.05 -10.83 6.69
C LEU A 176 20.63 -11.24 5.31
N TRP A 177 21.97 -11.39 5.21
CA TRP A 177 22.67 -11.54 3.94
C TRP A 177 22.69 -12.97 3.39
N VAL A 178 22.34 -13.95 4.23
CA VAL A 178 22.33 -15.36 3.88
C VAL A 178 21.10 -15.75 3.05
N PRO A 179 21.16 -16.87 2.28
CA PRO A 179 20.03 -17.33 1.46
C PRO A 179 18.75 -17.64 2.26
N CYS A 180 18.89 -18.08 3.52
CA CYS A 180 17.77 -18.38 4.41
C CYS A 180 17.96 -17.66 5.77
N PRO A 181 17.57 -16.38 5.86
CA PRO A 181 17.68 -15.59 7.07
C PRO A 181 16.83 -16.15 8.22
N PRO A 182 17.24 -15.98 9.50
CA PRO A 182 16.41 -16.27 10.66
C PRO A 182 15.04 -15.59 10.62
N SER A 183 14.96 -14.36 10.09
CA SER A 183 13.71 -13.64 9.89
C SER A 183 12.66 -14.42 9.10
N THR A 184 13.05 -15.34 8.21
CA THR A 184 12.11 -16.22 7.50
C THR A 184 11.33 -17.11 8.49
N ARG A 185 12.03 -17.72 9.45
CA ARG A 185 11.40 -18.56 10.46
C ARG A 185 10.64 -17.74 11.51
N LEU A 186 11.21 -16.61 11.93
CA LEU A 186 10.59 -15.70 12.90
C LEU A 186 9.26 -15.13 12.39
N THR A 187 9.21 -14.70 11.13
CA THR A 187 7.97 -14.18 10.54
C THR A 187 6.93 -15.27 10.28
N ALA A 188 7.33 -16.45 9.85
CA ALA A 188 6.45 -17.63 9.75
C ALA A 188 5.94 -18.08 11.14
N GLY A 189 6.70 -17.83 12.21
CA GLY A 189 6.28 -18.03 13.59
C GLY A 189 5.37 -16.94 14.17
N GLY A 190 5.14 -15.83 13.43
CA GLY A 190 4.21 -14.78 13.84
C GLY A 190 4.82 -13.38 14.02
N ALA A 191 6.14 -13.19 13.89
CA ALA A 191 6.72 -11.85 13.99
C ALA A 191 6.20 -10.93 12.89
N ALA A 192 5.55 -9.84 13.25
CA ALA A 192 5.12 -8.78 12.33
C ALA A 192 6.28 -7.83 12.00
N ILE A 193 7.24 -7.68 12.91
CA ILE A 193 8.39 -6.78 12.77
C ILE A 193 9.67 -7.59 13.00
N ILE A 194 10.71 -7.29 12.24
CA ILE A 194 12.07 -7.79 12.45
C ILE A 194 12.95 -6.60 12.81
N ALA A 195 13.67 -6.72 13.91
CA ALA A 195 14.71 -5.81 14.36
C ALA A 195 16.08 -6.41 14.01
N ASN A 196 16.84 -5.76 13.14
CA ASN A 196 18.17 -6.18 12.74
C ASN A 196 19.21 -5.20 13.28
N LEU A 197 20.05 -5.70 14.18
CA LEU A 197 21.20 -4.98 14.72
C LEU A 197 22.40 -5.26 13.82
N SER A 198 22.96 -4.23 13.22
CA SER A 198 24.07 -4.38 12.27
C SER A 198 25.29 -3.55 12.64
N ALA A 199 26.44 -4.08 12.22
CA ALA A 199 27.68 -3.35 12.06
C ALA A 199 28.22 -3.69 10.66
N SER A 200 27.64 -3.03 9.65
CA SER A 200 27.99 -3.22 8.24
C SER A 200 28.80 -2.03 7.77
N ASP A 201 30.02 -2.29 7.33
CA ASP A 201 30.89 -1.29 6.73
C ASP A 201 30.31 -0.72 5.43
N GLU A 202 30.83 0.40 4.97
CA GLU A 202 30.38 1.08 3.76
C GLU A 202 31.43 0.98 2.67
N VAL A 203 31.04 0.39 1.55
CA VAL A 203 31.81 0.37 0.30
C VAL A 203 30.92 0.79 -0.86
N ILE A 204 31.52 1.19 -1.98
CA ILE A 204 30.78 1.67 -3.15
C ILE A 204 29.73 0.65 -3.60
N GLY A 205 28.47 1.11 -3.66
CA GLY A 205 27.31 0.30 -4.08
C GLY A 205 26.66 -0.54 -2.98
N LYS A 206 27.26 -0.62 -1.77
CA LYS A 206 26.72 -1.43 -0.68
C LYS A 206 25.43 -0.85 -0.09
N ALA A 207 25.29 0.47 -0.05
CA ALA A 207 24.06 1.14 0.39
C ALA A 207 22.85 0.75 -0.50
N ASP A 208 23.02 0.75 -1.83
CA ASP A 208 21.96 0.36 -2.76
C ASP A 208 21.60 -1.12 -2.62
N TYR A 209 22.61 -1.98 -2.47
CA TYR A 209 22.39 -3.41 -2.25
C TYR A 209 21.66 -3.66 -0.93
N ARG A 210 22.05 -2.98 0.14
CA ARG A 210 21.39 -3.04 1.45
C ARG A 210 19.91 -2.60 1.39
N ARG A 211 19.63 -1.50 0.69
CA ARG A 211 18.28 -1.00 0.44
C ARG A 211 17.43 -2.04 -0.30
N MET A 212 17.98 -2.63 -1.36
CA MET A 212 17.32 -3.70 -2.11
C MET A 212 17.05 -4.92 -1.22
N LEU A 213 18.01 -5.36 -0.43
CA LEU A 213 17.92 -6.54 0.42
C LEU A 213 16.86 -6.36 1.54
N VAL A 214 16.87 -5.22 2.23
CA VAL A 214 15.87 -4.88 3.27
C VAL A 214 14.47 -4.79 2.65
N SER A 215 14.31 -4.10 1.52
CA SER A 215 13.03 -3.97 0.82
C SER A 215 12.51 -5.33 0.34
N ALA A 216 13.35 -6.14 -0.31
CA ALA A 216 12.96 -7.46 -0.83
C ALA A 216 12.60 -8.43 0.30
N THR A 217 13.34 -8.43 1.41
CA THR A 217 13.05 -9.27 2.58
C THR A 217 11.75 -8.85 3.25
N SER A 218 11.53 -7.56 3.47
CA SER A 218 10.27 -7.02 4.00
C SER A 218 9.07 -7.38 3.13
N ALA A 219 9.20 -7.31 1.79
CA ALA A 219 8.16 -7.68 0.83
C ALA A 219 7.85 -9.18 0.87
N ARG A 220 8.88 -10.02 0.75
CA ARG A 220 8.74 -11.48 0.70
C ARG A 220 8.12 -12.04 1.97
N LEU A 221 8.48 -11.48 3.13
CA LEU A 221 8.03 -11.92 4.44
C LEU A 221 6.76 -11.20 4.92
N ALA A 222 6.24 -10.24 4.15
CA ALA A 222 5.12 -9.37 4.53
C ALA A 222 5.30 -8.85 5.96
N CYS A 223 6.44 -8.21 6.25
CA CYS A 223 6.80 -7.73 7.58
C CYS A 223 7.29 -6.28 7.58
N GLY A 224 7.27 -5.65 8.76
CA GLY A 224 8.08 -4.50 9.05
C GLY A 224 9.53 -4.92 9.26
N TYR A 225 10.50 -4.16 8.76
CA TYR A 225 11.92 -4.48 8.93
C TYR A 225 12.68 -3.23 9.35
N ILE A 226 13.32 -3.29 10.52
CA ILE A 226 14.12 -2.21 11.08
C ILE A 226 15.58 -2.62 10.97
N TYR A 227 16.35 -1.93 10.14
CA TYR A 227 17.79 -2.12 9.97
C TYR A 227 18.52 -0.95 10.62
N CYS A 228 19.37 -1.24 11.61
CA CYS A 228 20.16 -0.25 12.34
C CYS A 228 21.64 -0.60 12.25
N SER A 229 22.49 0.30 11.74
CA SER A 229 23.92 0.04 11.55
C SER A 229 24.81 0.92 12.43
N ALA A 230 26.02 0.45 12.68
CA ALA A 230 27.06 1.12 13.46
C ALA A 230 27.46 2.49 12.90
N SER A 231 27.97 3.34 13.78
CA SER A 231 28.37 4.73 13.45
C SER A 231 29.81 4.81 12.89
N PRO A 232 30.16 5.93 12.25
CA PRO A 232 31.54 6.18 11.81
C PRO A 232 32.57 6.29 12.93
N THR A 233 32.15 6.23 14.19
CA THR A 233 33.04 6.32 15.36
C THR A 233 33.64 4.97 15.79
N GLU A 234 33.29 3.88 15.12
CA GLU A 234 34.02 2.62 15.20
C GLU A 234 35.44 2.77 14.67
N SER A 235 36.33 1.82 14.98
CA SER A 235 37.70 1.86 14.48
C SER A 235 37.74 1.80 12.94
N THR A 236 38.59 2.64 12.34
CA THR A 236 38.74 2.76 10.88
C THR A 236 40.01 2.10 10.37
N GLN A 237 40.42 0.94 10.95
CA GLN A 237 41.61 0.21 10.45
C GLN A 237 41.42 -0.18 8.99
N ASP A 238 40.41 -1.02 8.69
CA ASP A 238 40.08 -1.46 7.34
C ASP A 238 38.63 -1.17 6.94
N MET A 239 37.73 -0.96 7.92
CA MET A 239 36.31 -0.76 7.73
C MET A 239 35.89 0.67 8.12
N VAL A 240 34.98 1.25 7.37
CA VAL A 240 34.32 2.50 7.74
C VAL A 240 32.81 2.24 7.78
N PHE A 241 32.17 2.65 8.86
CA PHE A 241 30.73 2.46 9.05
C PHE A 241 29.97 3.76 8.75
N SER A 242 28.74 3.67 8.28
CA SER A 242 28.02 4.80 7.70
C SER A 242 26.79 5.26 8.49
N ARG A 243 26.44 4.62 9.60
CA ARG A 243 25.19 4.92 10.33
C ARG A 243 23.94 4.82 9.43
N HIS A 244 23.95 3.92 8.44
CA HIS A 244 22.84 3.80 7.51
C HIS A 244 21.67 3.03 8.13
N HIS A 245 20.54 3.70 8.33
CA HIS A 245 19.30 3.14 8.87
C HIS A 245 18.26 2.98 7.78
N LEU A 246 17.50 1.90 7.83
CA LEU A 246 16.39 1.60 6.93
C LEU A 246 15.21 1.06 7.73
N ILE A 247 14.03 1.60 7.53
CA ILE A 247 12.79 1.04 8.06
C ILE A 247 11.85 0.77 6.90
N ALA A 248 11.50 -0.49 6.68
CA ALA A 248 10.65 -0.94 5.59
C ALA A 248 9.36 -1.59 6.09
N GLU A 249 8.31 -1.53 5.28
CA GLU A 249 7.02 -2.22 5.50
C GLU A 249 6.55 -2.82 4.19
N ASN A 250 6.44 -4.15 4.16
CA ASN A 250 5.95 -4.89 2.98
C ASN A 250 6.56 -4.40 1.65
N GLY A 251 7.88 -4.25 1.65
CA GLY A 251 8.68 -3.87 0.48
C GLY A 251 8.85 -2.37 0.23
N THR A 252 8.14 -1.53 0.99
CA THR A 252 8.28 -0.07 0.87
C THR A 252 9.22 0.44 1.95
N ILE A 253 10.27 1.17 1.57
CA ILE A 253 11.08 1.93 2.52
C ILE A 253 10.23 3.10 3.02
N LEU A 254 9.96 3.13 4.32
CA LEU A 254 9.16 4.17 4.97
C LEU A 254 10.02 5.32 5.48
N ALA A 255 11.21 4.98 5.98
CA ALA A 255 12.19 5.95 6.45
C ALA A 255 13.60 5.42 6.22
N GLU A 256 14.49 6.32 5.86
CA GLU A 256 15.90 6.07 5.58
C GLU A 256 16.68 7.35 5.87
N ASN A 257 17.90 7.24 6.39
CA ASN A 257 18.86 8.34 6.40
C ASN A 257 19.95 8.12 5.35
N GLU A 258 20.50 9.18 4.83
CA GLU A 258 21.67 9.08 3.94
C GLU A 258 22.87 8.50 4.71
N PRO A 259 23.67 7.63 4.08
CA PRO A 259 24.95 7.20 4.66
C PRO A 259 25.80 8.38 5.12
N PHE A 260 26.42 8.25 6.28
CA PHE A 260 27.23 9.28 6.94
C PHE A 260 26.49 10.54 7.42
N ALA A 261 25.15 10.58 7.27
CA ALA A 261 24.38 11.67 7.86
C ALA A 261 24.45 11.62 9.39
N ASP A 262 24.41 12.81 10.00
CA ASP A 262 24.37 12.93 11.45
C ASP A 262 22.94 12.73 11.98
N ALA A 263 22.38 11.52 11.71
CA ALA A 263 21.03 11.12 12.08
C ALA A 263 21.09 10.18 13.29
N GLU A 264 20.80 10.70 14.45
CA GLU A 264 20.81 9.93 15.69
C GLU A 264 19.67 8.91 15.78
N LEU A 265 18.47 9.29 15.31
CA LEU A 265 17.27 8.45 15.24
C LEU A 265 16.61 8.60 13.87
N THR A 266 16.29 7.48 13.24
CA THR A 266 15.39 7.39 12.09
C THR A 266 14.07 6.79 12.59
N ILE A 267 12.97 7.55 12.50
CA ILE A 267 11.69 7.21 13.14
C ILE A 267 10.59 7.14 12.08
N THR A 268 9.73 6.13 12.17
CA THR A 268 8.47 6.03 11.42
C THR A 268 7.51 5.05 12.10
N GLU A 269 6.27 4.95 11.59
CA GLU A 269 5.27 4.02 12.10
C GLU A 269 5.07 2.84 11.15
N ILE A 270 5.14 1.60 11.68
CA ILE A 270 4.80 0.36 10.98
C ILE A 270 3.36 -0.03 11.30
N ASP A 271 2.58 -0.35 10.27
CA ASP A 271 1.19 -0.79 10.39
C ASP A 271 1.10 -2.32 10.47
N VAL A 272 1.14 -2.87 11.69
CA VAL A 272 1.12 -4.34 11.90
C VAL A 272 -0.21 -4.98 11.49
N GLN A 273 -1.35 -4.29 11.60
CA GLN A 273 -2.64 -4.81 11.14
C GLN A 273 -2.68 -4.97 9.62
N ARG A 274 -2.09 -4.03 8.88
CA ARG A 274 -1.92 -4.14 7.43
C ARG A 274 -1.08 -5.36 7.07
N LEU A 275 0.02 -5.60 7.78
CA LEU A 275 0.90 -6.76 7.56
C LEU A 275 0.18 -8.08 7.83
N MET A 276 -0.58 -8.17 8.92
CA MET A 276 -1.37 -9.36 9.23
C MET A 276 -2.47 -9.59 8.18
N HIS A 277 -3.12 -8.53 7.69
CA HIS A 277 -4.10 -8.66 6.61
C HIS A 277 -3.49 -9.24 5.32
N GLU A 278 -2.29 -8.78 4.93
CA GLU A 278 -1.56 -9.35 3.78
C GLU A 278 -1.30 -10.85 3.95
N ARG A 279 -0.84 -11.27 5.13
CA ARG A 279 -0.56 -12.68 5.43
C ARG A 279 -1.83 -13.52 5.42
N HIS A 280 -2.94 -13.05 6.01
CA HIS A 280 -4.22 -13.77 6.01
C HIS A 280 -4.76 -14.01 4.60
N ARG A 281 -4.47 -13.12 3.66
CA ARG A 281 -4.88 -13.28 2.25
C ARG A 281 -3.95 -14.19 1.45
N THR A 282 -2.74 -14.43 1.92
CA THR A 282 -1.72 -15.20 1.22
C THR A 282 -1.78 -16.65 1.69
N THR A 283 -2.50 -17.50 0.96
CA THR A 283 -2.72 -18.92 1.32
C THR A 283 -1.46 -19.78 1.30
N SER A 284 -0.37 -19.29 0.70
CA SER A 284 0.96 -19.92 0.68
C SER A 284 1.88 -19.44 1.81
N TYR A 285 1.35 -18.68 2.77
CA TYR A 285 2.11 -18.23 3.94
C TYR A 285 1.89 -19.22 5.09
N ASP A 286 2.79 -20.20 5.21
CA ASP A 286 2.69 -21.27 6.19
C ASP A 286 3.17 -20.81 7.58
N ALA A 287 2.47 -21.25 8.62
CA ALA A 287 2.89 -21.03 10.00
C ALA A 287 3.95 -22.07 10.42
N VAL A 288 5.00 -21.61 11.10
CA VAL A 288 6.05 -22.47 11.68
C VAL A 288 5.85 -22.56 13.18
N PRO A 289 5.61 -23.77 13.73
CA PRO A 289 5.48 -23.96 15.18
C PRO A 289 6.85 -24.03 15.88
N GLY A 290 6.83 -23.98 17.21
CA GLY A 290 7.99 -24.29 18.06
C GLY A 290 8.86 -23.09 18.44
N LEU A 291 8.46 -21.86 18.12
CA LEU A 291 9.12 -20.66 18.63
C LEU A 291 8.60 -20.33 20.04
N ARG A 292 9.50 -19.87 20.91
CA ARG A 292 9.13 -19.44 22.27
C ARG A 292 8.66 -18.01 22.26
N GLN A 293 7.40 -17.81 22.61
CA GLN A 293 6.82 -16.48 22.73
C GLN A 293 7.07 -15.91 24.14
N ILE A 294 7.66 -14.73 24.20
CA ILE A 294 7.89 -13.94 25.40
C ILE A 294 6.89 -12.79 25.40
N VAL A 295 5.99 -12.78 26.38
CA VAL A 295 4.96 -11.76 26.49
C VAL A 295 5.49 -10.59 27.32
N PHE A 296 5.30 -9.37 26.81
CA PHE A 296 5.54 -8.13 27.53
C PHE A 296 4.28 -7.24 27.53
N HIS A 297 4.23 -6.29 28.46
CA HIS A 297 3.10 -5.39 28.64
C HIS A 297 3.51 -3.95 28.29
N GLN A 298 2.85 -3.36 27.28
CA GLN A 298 3.08 -1.97 26.89
C GLN A 298 1.73 -1.26 26.69
N PRO A 299 1.48 -0.15 27.42
CA PRO A 299 0.19 0.54 27.36
C PRO A 299 -0.17 0.98 25.95
N LEU A 300 -1.39 0.67 25.50
CA LEU A 300 -1.87 1.13 24.21
C LEU A 300 -2.05 2.65 24.23
N ARG A 301 -1.36 3.34 23.33
CA ARG A 301 -1.49 4.77 23.13
C ARG A 301 -1.88 5.09 21.69
N ARG A 302 -2.48 6.24 21.45
CA ARG A 302 -2.75 6.73 20.10
C ARG A 302 -1.45 7.30 19.54
N THR A 303 -0.82 6.55 18.64
CA THR A 303 0.43 6.96 17.98
C THR A 303 0.18 8.19 17.11
N GLN A 304 0.99 9.23 17.23
CA GLN A 304 0.98 10.34 16.27
C GLN A 304 1.71 9.88 15.01
N LEU A 305 1.03 9.95 13.87
CA LEU A 305 1.60 9.53 12.59
C LEU A 305 2.49 10.63 12.01
N THR A 306 3.68 10.26 11.60
CA THR A 306 4.65 11.12 10.89
C THR A 306 4.91 10.62 9.49
N ARG A 307 4.58 9.35 9.21
CA ARG A 307 4.72 8.74 7.89
C ARG A 307 3.79 9.41 6.87
N PRO A 308 4.24 9.59 5.61
CA PRO A 308 3.38 10.11 4.56
C PRO A 308 2.25 9.12 4.25
N ILE A 309 1.03 9.65 4.07
CA ILE A 309 -0.14 8.91 3.63
C ILE A 309 -0.59 9.51 2.31
N ALA A 310 -0.46 8.75 1.23
CA ALA A 310 -0.82 9.22 -0.11
C ALA A 310 -2.34 9.45 -0.21
N PRO A 311 -2.79 10.65 -0.62
CA PRO A 311 -4.21 10.94 -0.80
C PRO A 311 -4.80 10.18 -2.00
N ASN A 312 -4.01 9.94 -3.03
CA ASN A 312 -4.42 9.20 -4.22
C ASN A 312 -3.66 7.87 -4.32
N PRO A 313 -4.07 6.82 -3.58
CA PRO A 313 -3.28 5.59 -3.44
C PRO A 313 -3.17 4.77 -4.74
N PHE A 314 -4.02 5.03 -5.73
CA PHE A 314 -3.95 4.40 -7.05
C PHE A 314 -2.96 5.10 -8.00
N VAL A 315 -2.57 6.34 -7.67
CA VAL A 315 -1.73 7.19 -8.52
C VAL A 315 -0.32 7.25 -7.92
N PRO A 316 0.74 6.91 -8.69
CA PRO A 316 2.10 7.02 -8.17
C PRO A 316 2.48 8.48 -7.90
N PRO A 317 3.32 8.75 -6.90
CA PRO A 317 3.67 10.11 -6.49
C PRO A 317 4.67 10.82 -7.45
N TYR A 318 5.33 10.10 -8.36
CA TYR A 318 6.39 10.63 -9.22
C TYR A 318 6.03 10.53 -10.70
N ASP A 319 6.32 11.56 -11.50
CA ASP A 319 5.97 11.66 -12.91
C ASP A 319 6.49 10.50 -13.78
N ASP A 320 7.73 10.07 -13.58
CA ASP A 320 8.30 8.96 -14.35
C ASP A 320 7.62 7.63 -14.05
N GLN A 321 7.29 7.37 -12.78
CA GLN A 321 6.53 6.19 -12.39
C GLN A 321 5.09 6.25 -12.91
N LEU A 322 4.50 7.44 -12.96
CA LEU A 322 3.16 7.66 -13.49
C LEU A 322 3.09 7.34 -14.98
N ARG A 323 4.07 7.83 -15.77
CA ARG A 323 4.16 7.53 -17.22
C ARG A 323 4.30 6.04 -17.49
N ALA A 324 5.24 5.38 -16.81
CA ALA A 324 5.46 3.94 -16.95
C ALA A 324 4.21 3.14 -16.58
N ARG A 325 3.50 3.56 -15.53
CA ARG A 325 2.28 2.91 -15.07
C ARG A 325 1.11 3.14 -16.01
N ALA A 326 0.91 4.37 -16.53
CA ALA A 326 -0.13 4.67 -17.51
C ALA A 326 0.03 3.81 -18.77
N GLU A 327 1.24 3.73 -19.31
CA GLU A 327 1.53 2.87 -20.47
C GLU A 327 1.30 1.38 -20.16
N ALA A 328 1.71 0.89 -19.00
CA ALA A 328 1.46 -0.50 -18.59
C ALA A 328 -0.04 -0.80 -18.48
N ILE A 329 -0.84 0.10 -17.90
CA ILE A 329 -2.29 -0.04 -17.79
C ILE A 329 -2.92 -0.10 -19.18
N LEU A 330 -2.61 0.85 -20.06
CA LEU A 330 -3.12 0.88 -21.42
C LEU A 330 -2.76 -0.39 -22.21
N ARG A 331 -1.55 -0.91 -22.03
CA ARG A 331 -1.14 -2.19 -22.64
C ARG A 331 -1.96 -3.37 -22.11
N ILE A 332 -2.17 -3.46 -20.79
CA ILE A 332 -2.99 -4.53 -20.19
C ILE A 332 -4.42 -4.46 -20.72
N GLN A 333 -5.05 -3.27 -20.73
CA GLN A 333 -6.40 -3.07 -21.23
C GLN A 333 -6.50 -3.45 -22.71
N SER A 334 -5.58 -2.95 -23.54
CA SER A 334 -5.58 -3.18 -25.00
C SER A 334 -5.32 -4.64 -25.36
N GLN A 335 -4.42 -5.34 -24.67
CA GLN A 335 -4.18 -6.77 -24.89
C GLN A 335 -5.37 -7.62 -24.46
N GLY A 336 -6.04 -7.27 -23.36
CA GLY A 336 -7.27 -7.92 -22.93
C GLY A 336 -8.37 -7.80 -23.98
N LEU A 337 -8.60 -6.60 -24.51
CA LEU A 337 -9.58 -6.36 -25.57
C LEU A 337 -9.20 -7.05 -26.88
N LYS A 338 -7.92 -6.96 -27.30
CA LYS A 338 -7.40 -7.68 -28.48
C LYS A 338 -7.75 -9.16 -28.41
N LYS A 339 -7.41 -9.83 -27.28
CA LYS A 339 -7.71 -11.24 -27.12
C LYS A 339 -9.21 -11.56 -27.25
N ARG A 340 -10.07 -10.67 -26.70
CA ARG A 340 -11.52 -10.83 -26.79
C ARG A 340 -12.00 -10.71 -28.25
N ILE A 341 -11.53 -9.70 -28.99
CA ILE A 341 -11.85 -9.50 -30.42
C ILE A 341 -11.44 -10.69 -31.27
N GLU A 342 -10.21 -11.18 -31.08
CA GLU A 342 -9.69 -12.33 -31.82
C GLU A 342 -10.47 -13.62 -31.51
N HIS A 343 -10.77 -13.86 -30.23
CA HIS A 343 -11.50 -15.06 -29.80
C HIS A 343 -12.94 -15.11 -30.31
N THR A 344 -13.64 -13.98 -30.27
CA THR A 344 -15.05 -13.91 -30.70
C THR A 344 -15.21 -13.71 -32.21
N HIS A 345 -14.10 -13.46 -32.92
CA HIS A 345 -14.11 -13.10 -34.33
C HIS A 345 -14.99 -11.88 -34.64
N ALA A 346 -15.14 -10.98 -33.65
CA ALA A 346 -15.95 -9.78 -33.79
C ALA A 346 -15.45 -8.91 -34.95
N LYS A 347 -16.35 -8.48 -35.82
CA LYS A 347 -16.01 -7.63 -36.98
C LYS A 347 -15.77 -6.18 -36.59
N THR A 348 -16.48 -5.71 -35.58
CA THR A 348 -16.46 -4.33 -35.09
C THR A 348 -16.42 -4.31 -33.57
N VAL A 349 -16.14 -3.16 -32.99
CA VAL A 349 -16.50 -2.82 -31.61
C VAL A 349 -17.39 -1.60 -31.62
N VAL A 350 -18.37 -1.57 -30.73
CA VAL A 350 -19.35 -0.51 -30.58
C VAL A 350 -19.23 0.10 -29.19
N LEU A 351 -19.14 1.42 -29.07
CA LEU A 351 -19.14 2.09 -27.80
C LEU A 351 -19.92 3.42 -27.83
N GLY A 352 -20.60 3.71 -26.73
CA GLY A 352 -21.21 5.02 -26.52
C GLY A 352 -20.14 6.05 -26.23
N ILE A 353 -20.11 7.15 -26.97
CA ILE A 353 -19.20 8.26 -26.77
C ILE A 353 -19.98 9.50 -26.30
N SER A 354 -19.77 9.87 -25.04
CA SER A 354 -20.42 11.03 -24.41
C SER A 354 -19.56 12.30 -24.50
N GLY A 355 -18.26 12.16 -24.78
CA GLY A 355 -17.28 13.24 -24.64
C GLY A 355 -16.77 13.43 -23.21
N GLY A 356 -17.09 12.51 -22.30
CA GLY A 356 -16.54 12.42 -20.94
C GLY A 356 -15.29 11.55 -20.86
N LEU A 357 -14.59 11.61 -19.70
CA LEU A 357 -13.30 10.93 -19.46
C LEU A 357 -13.35 9.42 -19.66
N ASP A 358 -14.40 8.75 -19.19
CA ASP A 358 -14.48 7.28 -19.19
C ASP A 358 -14.66 6.73 -20.60
N SER A 359 -15.55 7.33 -21.39
CA SER A 359 -15.75 6.98 -22.78
C SER A 359 -14.51 7.32 -23.63
N THR A 360 -13.80 8.39 -23.29
CA THR A 360 -12.53 8.75 -23.92
C THR A 360 -11.46 7.68 -23.66
N LEU A 361 -11.25 7.28 -22.40
CA LEU A 361 -10.29 6.22 -22.09
C LEU A 361 -10.65 4.90 -22.79
N ALA A 362 -11.93 4.52 -22.77
CA ALA A 362 -12.39 3.30 -23.46
C ALA A 362 -12.11 3.36 -24.97
N LEU A 363 -12.31 4.52 -25.61
CA LEU A 363 -12.00 4.71 -27.03
C LEU A 363 -10.49 4.60 -27.30
N LEU A 364 -9.64 5.22 -26.47
CA LEU A 364 -8.18 5.12 -26.60
C LEU A 364 -7.71 3.67 -26.50
N VAL A 365 -8.29 2.89 -25.57
CA VAL A 365 -8.03 1.45 -25.45
C VAL A 365 -8.48 0.69 -26.72
N CYS A 366 -9.66 1.00 -27.28
CA CYS A 366 -10.13 0.40 -28.51
C CYS A 366 -9.18 0.68 -29.69
N VAL A 367 -8.73 1.92 -29.85
CA VAL A 367 -7.77 2.31 -30.90
C VAL A 367 -6.48 1.51 -30.77
N ARG A 368 -5.88 1.47 -29.57
CA ARG A 368 -4.67 0.67 -29.33
C ARG A 368 -4.87 -0.83 -29.59
N ALA A 369 -6.03 -1.38 -29.22
CA ALA A 369 -6.34 -2.79 -29.47
C ALA A 369 -6.45 -3.10 -30.95
N PHE A 370 -7.09 -2.23 -31.74
CA PHE A 370 -7.23 -2.38 -33.19
C PHE A 370 -5.88 -2.25 -33.91
N ASP A 371 -5.06 -1.28 -33.52
CA ASP A 371 -3.69 -1.13 -34.01
C ASP A 371 -2.86 -2.40 -33.75
N LEU A 372 -2.96 -2.99 -32.54
CA LEU A 372 -2.32 -4.26 -32.18
C LEU A 372 -2.85 -5.47 -32.97
N CYS A 373 -4.10 -5.43 -33.44
CA CYS A 373 -4.68 -6.44 -34.33
C CYS A 373 -4.31 -6.23 -35.80
N GLY A 374 -3.68 -5.11 -36.17
CA GLY A 374 -3.46 -4.73 -37.58
C GLY A 374 -4.76 -4.45 -38.34
N ARG A 375 -5.81 -3.97 -37.63
CA ARG A 375 -7.15 -3.76 -38.18
C ARG A 375 -7.45 -2.28 -38.39
N SER A 376 -8.35 -1.98 -39.30
CA SER A 376 -8.77 -0.60 -39.58
C SER A 376 -9.52 -0.01 -38.38
N ARG A 377 -9.10 1.19 -37.94
CA ARG A 377 -9.79 1.96 -36.90
C ARG A 377 -11.23 2.33 -37.29
N LYS A 378 -11.59 2.32 -38.61
CA LYS A 378 -12.96 2.50 -39.08
C LYS A 378 -13.93 1.40 -38.62
N GLN A 379 -13.44 0.28 -38.18
CA GLN A 379 -14.24 -0.79 -37.57
C GLN A 379 -14.58 -0.53 -36.09
N ILE A 380 -14.05 0.55 -35.48
CA ILE A 380 -14.48 1.06 -34.19
C ILE A 380 -15.65 2.01 -34.45
N GLN A 381 -16.84 1.63 -33.99
CA GLN A 381 -18.09 2.36 -34.18
C GLN A 381 -18.44 3.11 -32.90
N CYS A 382 -18.20 4.41 -32.90
CA CYS A 382 -18.60 5.30 -31.83
C CYS A 382 -20.02 5.79 -32.07
N VAL A 383 -20.88 5.78 -31.05
CA VAL A 383 -22.27 6.22 -31.14
C VAL A 383 -22.49 7.35 -30.14
N THR A 384 -22.81 8.53 -30.60
CA THR A 384 -23.29 9.60 -29.75
C THR A 384 -24.82 9.58 -29.73
N MET A 385 -25.42 9.63 -28.55
CA MET A 385 -26.87 9.45 -28.37
C MET A 385 -27.46 10.63 -27.58
N PRO A 386 -27.62 11.79 -28.23
CA PRO A 386 -28.18 12.96 -27.56
C PRO A 386 -29.62 12.68 -27.07
N CYS A 387 -29.89 13.17 -25.85
CA CYS A 387 -31.21 13.20 -25.23
C CYS A 387 -31.34 14.52 -24.45
N PHE A 388 -32.15 14.57 -23.41
CA PHE A 388 -32.52 15.79 -22.68
C PHE A 388 -31.35 16.54 -22.03
N GLY A 389 -30.31 15.80 -21.52
CA GLY A 389 -29.19 16.37 -20.77
C GLY A 389 -27.91 16.62 -21.58
N THR A 390 -27.89 16.30 -22.88
CA THR A 390 -26.65 16.38 -23.67
C THR A 390 -26.30 17.82 -24.00
N THR A 391 -25.08 18.28 -23.65
CA THR A 391 -24.62 19.64 -23.94
C THR A 391 -23.96 19.75 -25.34
N LYS A 392 -23.90 20.97 -25.90
CA LYS A 392 -23.23 21.21 -27.20
C LYS A 392 -21.71 20.93 -27.09
N ARG A 393 -21.07 21.24 -25.94
CA ARG A 393 -19.63 21.08 -25.73
C ARG A 393 -19.24 19.61 -25.74
N THR A 394 -19.89 18.78 -24.94
CA THR A 394 -19.61 17.36 -24.85
C THR A 394 -19.85 16.63 -26.16
N LYS A 395 -20.96 16.94 -26.86
CA LYS A 395 -21.21 16.42 -28.19
C LYS A 395 -20.11 16.79 -29.18
N SER A 396 -19.68 18.07 -29.19
CA SER A 396 -18.60 18.53 -30.07
C SER A 396 -17.29 17.81 -29.78
N ASN A 397 -16.94 17.61 -28.50
CA ASN A 397 -15.73 16.90 -28.09
C ASN A 397 -15.77 15.44 -28.51
N ALA A 398 -16.90 14.76 -28.37
CA ALA A 398 -17.07 13.39 -28.80
C ALA A 398 -16.79 13.20 -30.29
N VAL A 399 -17.37 14.08 -31.14
CA VAL A 399 -17.19 14.01 -32.59
C VAL A 399 -15.75 14.32 -33.00
N LYS A 400 -15.16 15.41 -32.49
CA LYS A 400 -13.76 15.78 -32.77
C LYS A 400 -12.77 14.69 -32.35
N LEU A 401 -12.99 14.09 -31.18
CA LEU A 401 -12.16 12.99 -30.69
C LEU A 401 -12.18 11.80 -31.68
N CYS A 402 -13.36 11.44 -32.18
CA CYS A 402 -13.51 10.37 -33.16
C CYS A 402 -12.82 10.68 -34.49
N GLU A 403 -12.93 11.93 -34.96
CA GLU A 403 -12.29 12.41 -36.20
C GLU A 403 -10.76 12.34 -36.07
N GLU A 404 -10.19 12.89 -34.99
CA GLU A 404 -8.74 12.90 -34.77
C GLU A 404 -8.16 11.48 -34.59
N LEU A 405 -8.90 10.55 -34.00
CA LEU A 405 -8.51 9.15 -33.86
C LEU A 405 -8.76 8.32 -35.13
N GLY A 406 -9.48 8.86 -36.12
CA GLY A 406 -9.78 8.20 -37.40
C GLY A 406 -10.76 7.04 -37.27
N VAL A 407 -11.64 7.04 -36.28
CA VAL A 407 -12.68 6.04 -36.06
C VAL A 407 -13.98 6.39 -36.76
N SER A 408 -14.97 5.50 -36.77
CA SER A 408 -16.32 5.80 -37.28
C SER A 408 -17.17 6.38 -36.16
N VAL A 409 -17.95 7.43 -36.47
CA VAL A 409 -18.92 8.03 -35.55
C VAL A 409 -20.28 8.19 -36.20
N GLN A 410 -21.33 7.88 -35.46
CA GLN A 410 -22.71 8.11 -35.85
C GLN A 410 -23.49 8.74 -34.70
N GLU A 411 -24.50 9.53 -35.04
CA GLU A 411 -25.44 10.11 -34.10
C GLU A 411 -26.78 9.39 -34.17
N VAL A 412 -27.29 8.98 -33.01
CA VAL A 412 -28.63 8.41 -32.86
C VAL A 412 -29.40 9.24 -31.83
N ASN A 413 -30.33 10.09 -32.26
CA ASN A 413 -31.17 10.84 -31.34
C ASN A 413 -32.23 9.92 -30.71
N ILE A 414 -32.12 9.68 -29.40
CA ILE A 414 -33.01 8.77 -28.69
C ILE A 414 -34.22 9.44 -28.05
N THR A 415 -34.38 10.77 -28.19
CA THR A 415 -35.42 11.52 -27.48
C THR A 415 -36.84 11.02 -27.80
N ALA A 416 -37.12 10.67 -29.05
CA ALA A 416 -38.44 10.17 -29.45
C ALA A 416 -38.76 8.80 -28.84
N ALA A 417 -37.76 7.88 -28.80
CA ALA A 417 -37.90 6.56 -28.21
C ALA A 417 -38.14 6.65 -26.70
N VAL A 418 -37.36 7.49 -25.99
CA VAL A 418 -37.52 7.71 -24.56
C VAL A 418 -38.90 8.32 -24.23
N ARG A 419 -39.39 9.29 -25.00
CA ARG A 419 -40.73 9.86 -24.83
C ARG A 419 -41.82 8.82 -25.05
N GLN A 420 -41.69 7.98 -26.06
CA GLN A 420 -42.63 6.89 -26.28
C GLN A 420 -42.64 5.94 -25.08
N HIS A 421 -41.45 5.61 -24.57
CA HIS A 421 -41.33 4.74 -23.40
C HIS A 421 -41.97 5.38 -22.15
N PHE A 422 -41.78 6.69 -21.92
CA PHE A 422 -42.46 7.39 -20.82
C PHE A 422 -43.98 7.27 -20.95
N ALA A 423 -44.52 7.50 -22.16
CA ALA A 423 -45.96 7.36 -22.41
C ALA A 423 -46.47 5.94 -22.14
N ASP A 424 -45.71 4.90 -22.55
CA ASP A 424 -46.07 3.50 -22.41
C ASP A 424 -46.13 3.07 -20.91
N ILE A 425 -45.25 3.61 -20.05
CA ILE A 425 -45.23 3.33 -18.63
C ILE A 425 -46.01 4.32 -17.76
N GLY A 426 -46.59 5.35 -18.37
CA GLY A 426 -47.34 6.41 -17.67
C GLY A 426 -46.47 7.35 -16.84
N HIS A 427 -45.19 7.54 -17.19
CA HIS A 427 -44.30 8.47 -16.52
C HIS A 427 -44.45 9.90 -17.08
N ASP A 428 -44.54 10.89 -16.19
CA ASP A 428 -44.62 12.30 -16.57
C ASP A 428 -43.20 12.84 -16.85
N GLU A 429 -42.94 13.31 -18.08
CA GLU A 429 -41.64 13.88 -18.53
C GLU A 429 -41.19 15.07 -17.64
N SER A 430 -42.09 15.76 -16.97
CA SER A 430 -41.75 16.87 -16.08
C SER A 430 -41.17 16.42 -14.73
N VAL A 431 -41.30 15.12 -14.37
CA VAL A 431 -40.77 14.54 -13.13
C VAL A 431 -39.37 13.98 -13.38
N HIS A 432 -38.36 14.72 -12.97
CA HIS A 432 -36.95 14.38 -13.16
C HIS A 432 -36.43 13.47 -12.03
N ASP A 433 -37.01 12.29 -11.91
CA ASP A 433 -36.64 11.27 -10.90
C ASP A 433 -35.69 10.20 -11.48
N VAL A 434 -35.42 9.16 -10.68
CA VAL A 434 -34.58 8.02 -11.07
C VAL A 434 -35.15 7.26 -12.30
N THR A 435 -36.47 7.30 -12.53
CA THR A 435 -37.13 6.69 -13.70
C THR A 435 -36.75 7.45 -14.96
N TYR A 436 -36.83 8.79 -14.89
CA TYR A 436 -36.43 9.70 -15.98
C TYR A 436 -34.98 9.47 -16.44
N GLU A 437 -34.04 9.34 -15.47
CA GLU A 437 -32.64 9.09 -15.76
C GLU A 437 -32.41 7.68 -16.33
N ASN A 438 -32.98 6.67 -15.68
CA ASN A 438 -32.75 5.27 -16.03
C ASN A 438 -33.34 4.87 -17.40
N CYS A 439 -34.44 5.46 -17.82
CA CYS A 439 -35.00 5.22 -19.15
C CYS A 439 -34.03 5.65 -20.24
N GLN A 440 -33.42 6.82 -20.10
CA GLN A 440 -32.43 7.31 -21.07
C GLN A 440 -31.18 6.39 -21.11
N ALA A 441 -30.67 5.98 -19.95
CA ALA A 441 -29.49 5.12 -19.87
C ALA A 441 -29.74 3.73 -20.49
N ARG A 442 -30.93 3.14 -20.27
CA ARG A 442 -31.29 1.84 -20.85
C ARG A 442 -31.50 1.95 -22.36
N GLU A 443 -32.13 3.01 -22.87
CA GLU A 443 -32.29 3.23 -24.30
C GLU A 443 -30.93 3.34 -25.00
N ARG A 444 -29.97 4.07 -24.42
CA ARG A 444 -28.60 4.13 -24.95
C ARG A 444 -27.98 2.73 -25.04
N THR A 445 -28.13 1.91 -24.02
CA THR A 445 -27.58 0.55 -23.99
C THR A 445 -28.24 -0.35 -25.04
N GLN A 446 -29.57 -0.28 -25.18
CA GLN A 446 -30.31 -1.03 -26.20
C GLN A 446 -29.81 -0.69 -27.62
N VAL A 447 -29.71 0.60 -27.96
CA VAL A 447 -29.18 1.05 -29.25
C VAL A 447 -27.78 0.50 -29.53
N LEU A 448 -26.87 0.54 -28.54
CA LEU A 448 -25.52 0.01 -28.70
C LEU A 448 -25.50 -1.50 -28.96
N MET A 449 -26.31 -2.28 -28.21
CA MET A 449 -26.42 -3.73 -28.37
C MET A 449 -26.95 -4.11 -29.74
N ASP A 450 -27.97 -3.41 -30.24
CA ASP A 450 -28.57 -3.68 -31.55
C ASP A 450 -27.63 -3.32 -32.68
N ILE A 451 -26.90 -2.18 -32.61
CA ILE A 451 -25.86 -1.81 -33.58
C ILE A 451 -24.72 -2.88 -33.57
N ALA A 452 -24.33 -3.39 -32.41
CA ALA A 452 -23.34 -4.46 -32.33
C ALA A 452 -23.83 -5.74 -33.00
N ASN A 453 -25.10 -6.12 -32.82
CA ASN A 453 -25.71 -7.25 -33.52
C ASN A 453 -25.70 -7.06 -35.05
N GLN A 454 -26.12 -5.88 -35.54
CA GLN A 454 -26.12 -5.56 -36.98
C GLN A 454 -24.72 -5.63 -37.60
N SER A 455 -23.72 -5.14 -36.89
CA SER A 455 -22.32 -5.07 -37.38
C SER A 455 -21.49 -6.30 -37.09
N GLY A 456 -22.03 -7.30 -36.37
CA GLY A 456 -21.28 -8.47 -35.90
C GLY A 456 -20.17 -8.09 -34.92
N GLY A 457 -20.45 -7.16 -34.01
CA GLY A 457 -19.51 -6.54 -33.11
C GLY A 457 -19.71 -6.87 -31.64
N LEU A 458 -18.89 -6.22 -30.80
CA LEU A 458 -18.94 -6.26 -29.34
C LEU A 458 -19.22 -4.87 -28.79
N VAL A 459 -20.11 -4.76 -27.82
CA VAL A 459 -20.28 -3.53 -27.03
C VAL A 459 -19.19 -3.43 -25.98
N ILE A 460 -18.47 -2.29 -25.98
CA ILE A 460 -17.40 -2.00 -25.02
C ILE A 460 -17.93 -1.11 -23.91
N GLY A 461 -17.76 -1.56 -22.66
CA GLY A 461 -18.17 -0.83 -21.48
C GLY A 461 -17.16 0.26 -21.09
N THR A 462 -17.69 1.39 -20.69
CA THR A 462 -16.92 2.59 -20.33
C THR A 462 -16.84 2.82 -18.83
N GLY A 463 -17.72 2.20 -18.02
CA GLY A 463 -17.78 2.38 -16.57
C GLY A 463 -16.48 2.03 -15.86
N ASP A 464 -16.08 2.85 -14.90
CA ASP A 464 -14.85 2.74 -14.14
C ASP A 464 -15.03 2.01 -12.79
N LEU A 465 -13.91 1.79 -12.08
CA LEU A 465 -13.90 1.10 -10.79
C LEU A 465 -14.64 1.87 -9.69
N SER A 466 -14.56 3.20 -9.68
CA SER A 466 -15.16 4.06 -8.65
C SER A 466 -16.69 4.08 -8.79
N GLU A 467 -17.19 4.14 -10.02
CA GLU A 467 -18.63 4.02 -10.33
C GLU A 467 -19.17 2.67 -9.90
N LEU A 468 -18.43 1.58 -10.17
CA LEU A 468 -18.78 0.24 -9.72
C LEU A 468 -18.80 0.12 -8.20
N ALA A 469 -17.86 0.77 -7.49
CA ALA A 469 -17.80 0.75 -6.04
C ALA A 469 -19.04 1.41 -5.41
N LEU A 470 -19.43 2.56 -5.94
CA LEU A 470 -20.57 3.34 -5.44
C LEU A 470 -21.90 2.88 -6.01
N GLY A 471 -21.89 1.98 -7.02
CA GLY A 471 -23.06 1.60 -7.79
C GLY A 471 -23.68 2.80 -8.54
N TRP A 472 -22.84 3.74 -8.96
CA TRP A 472 -23.24 4.92 -9.72
C TRP A 472 -23.34 4.58 -11.20
N ALA A 473 -24.30 3.75 -11.52
CA ALA A 473 -24.65 3.30 -12.86
C ALA A 473 -26.09 2.78 -12.85
N THR A 474 -26.77 2.87 -13.97
CA THR A 474 -28.11 2.32 -14.15
C THR A 474 -28.04 0.82 -14.34
N TYR A 475 -28.71 0.07 -13.45
CA TYR A 475 -28.81 -1.38 -13.61
C TYR A 475 -29.44 -1.77 -14.94
N ASN A 476 -28.81 -2.67 -15.67
CA ASN A 476 -29.20 -3.08 -17.03
C ASN A 476 -29.23 -1.89 -18.01
N GLY A 477 -28.42 -0.89 -17.77
CA GLY A 477 -28.16 0.25 -18.64
C GLY A 477 -26.66 0.37 -18.90
N ASP A 478 -26.09 1.52 -18.59
CA ASP A 478 -24.67 1.83 -18.78
C ASP A 478 -23.71 0.93 -17.99
N HIS A 479 -24.17 0.21 -16.96
CA HIS A 479 -23.35 -0.78 -16.27
C HIS A 479 -23.14 -2.09 -17.06
N MET A 480 -23.89 -2.32 -18.14
CA MET A 480 -23.84 -3.52 -18.97
C MET A 480 -23.06 -3.31 -20.26
N SER A 481 -22.26 -4.30 -20.61
CA SER A 481 -21.52 -4.38 -21.87
C SER A 481 -21.08 -5.81 -22.13
N MET A 482 -20.46 -6.05 -23.28
CA MET A 482 -19.89 -7.37 -23.59
C MET A 482 -18.43 -7.50 -23.13
N TYR A 483 -17.73 -6.38 -22.93
CA TYR A 483 -16.40 -6.32 -22.32
C TYR A 483 -16.14 -4.93 -21.74
N ALA A 484 -15.85 -4.84 -20.44
CA ALA A 484 -15.68 -3.58 -19.71
C ALA A 484 -14.19 -3.23 -19.53
N VAL A 485 -13.64 -2.41 -20.43
CA VAL A 485 -12.20 -2.13 -20.47
C VAL A 485 -11.70 -1.30 -19.28
N ASN A 486 -12.54 -0.48 -18.66
CA ASN A 486 -12.17 0.42 -17.57
C ASN A 486 -12.55 -0.11 -16.18
N CYS A 487 -13.16 -1.30 -16.06
CA CYS A 487 -13.75 -1.80 -14.80
C CYS A 487 -12.78 -1.92 -13.61
N SER A 488 -11.48 -1.85 -13.85
CA SER A 488 -10.42 -1.93 -12.84
C SER A 488 -9.60 -0.63 -12.73
N VAL A 489 -10.00 0.44 -13.40
CA VAL A 489 -9.32 1.75 -13.36
C VAL A 489 -10.20 2.71 -12.55
N PRO A 490 -9.74 3.24 -11.40
CA PRO A 490 -10.52 4.20 -10.62
C PRO A 490 -10.57 5.57 -11.28
N LYS A 491 -11.60 6.37 -10.99
CA LYS A 491 -11.85 7.69 -11.57
C LYS A 491 -10.63 8.63 -11.45
N THR A 492 -9.96 8.63 -10.31
CA THR A 492 -8.75 9.42 -10.10
C THR A 492 -7.64 9.05 -11.08
N LEU A 493 -7.49 7.77 -11.39
CA LEU A 493 -6.46 7.27 -12.31
C LEU A 493 -6.86 7.47 -13.79
N VAL A 494 -8.15 7.38 -14.14
CA VAL A 494 -8.65 7.68 -15.51
C VAL A 494 -8.16 9.04 -15.97
N ARG A 495 -8.30 10.06 -15.13
CA ARG A 495 -7.87 11.43 -15.42
C ARG A 495 -6.38 11.50 -15.78
N TYR A 496 -5.52 10.84 -15.01
CA TYR A 496 -4.08 10.83 -15.25
C TYR A 496 -3.69 10.06 -16.51
N ILE A 497 -4.39 8.98 -16.84
CA ILE A 497 -4.13 8.21 -18.08
C ILE A 497 -4.50 9.05 -19.30
N VAL A 498 -5.64 9.74 -19.29
CA VAL A 498 -6.03 10.64 -20.39
C VAL A 498 -5.05 11.82 -20.52
N GLN A 499 -4.56 12.35 -19.40
CA GLN A 499 -3.53 13.40 -19.40
C GLN A 499 -2.21 12.90 -20.00
N TYR A 500 -1.80 11.66 -19.68
CA TYR A 500 -0.64 11.01 -20.29
C TYR A 500 -0.78 10.88 -21.82
N GLU A 501 -1.94 10.42 -22.30
CA GLU A 501 -2.22 10.33 -23.74
C GLU A 501 -2.20 11.72 -24.39
N ALA A 502 -2.79 12.73 -23.77
CA ALA A 502 -2.76 14.11 -24.28
C ALA A 502 -1.32 14.60 -24.45
N ALA A 503 -0.44 14.36 -23.47
CA ALA A 503 0.96 14.81 -23.51
C ALA A 503 1.79 14.15 -24.63
N SER A 504 1.39 12.98 -25.12
CA SER A 504 2.07 12.22 -26.17
C SER A 504 1.39 12.29 -27.54
N SER A 505 0.26 12.98 -27.64
CA SER A 505 -0.56 13.08 -28.85
C SER A 505 -0.14 14.24 -29.76
N ALA A 506 -0.54 14.17 -31.04
CA ALA A 506 -0.42 15.29 -31.98
C ALA A 506 -1.24 16.51 -31.49
N PRO A 507 -0.86 17.75 -31.84
CA PRO A 507 -1.45 18.97 -31.28
C PRO A 507 -2.98 19.04 -31.38
N ALA A 508 -3.58 18.56 -32.46
CA ALA A 508 -5.03 18.57 -32.66
C ALA A 508 -5.75 17.64 -31.67
N LEU A 509 -5.29 16.40 -31.54
CA LEU A 509 -5.82 15.43 -30.56
C LEU A 509 -5.55 15.89 -29.12
N GLN A 510 -4.35 16.43 -28.85
CA GLN A 510 -4.00 16.99 -27.53
C GLN A 510 -5.00 18.06 -27.09
N ALA A 511 -5.35 19.00 -27.97
CA ALA A 511 -6.30 20.08 -27.66
C ALA A 511 -7.69 19.53 -27.28
N VAL A 512 -8.17 18.49 -27.97
CA VAL A 512 -9.44 17.83 -27.66
C VAL A 512 -9.38 17.11 -26.31
N LEU A 513 -8.31 16.36 -26.04
CA LEU A 513 -8.15 15.64 -24.77
C LEU A 513 -8.03 16.58 -23.57
N LEU A 514 -7.36 17.74 -23.73
CA LEU A 514 -7.28 18.77 -22.69
C LEU A 514 -8.64 19.42 -22.41
N ASP A 515 -9.46 19.69 -23.46
CA ASP A 515 -10.81 20.22 -23.26
C ASP A 515 -11.75 19.22 -22.56
N ILE A 516 -11.59 17.92 -22.83
CA ILE A 516 -12.29 16.85 -22.11
C ILE A 516 -11.86 16.81 -20.64
N LEU A 517 -10.57 16.93 -20.36
CA LEU A 517 -10.03 16.97 -18.99
C LEU A 517 -10.56 18.17 -18.18
N ASP A 518 -10.86 19.29 -18.83
CA ASP A 518 -11.41 20.50 -18.22
C ASP A 518 -12.94 20.47 -18.08
N THR A 519 -13.60 19.44 -18.62
CA THR A 519 -15.06 19.29 -18.54
C THR A 519 -15.45 18.63 -17.20
N PRO A 520 -16.41 19.22 -16.43
CA PRO A 520 -16.91 18.61 -15.20
C PRO A 520 -17.54 17.23 -15.43
N VAL A 521 -17.33 16.31 -14.49
CA VAL A 521 -17.95 14.96 -14.53
C VAL A 521 -19.46 15.08 -14.28
N SER A 522 -20.27 14.61 -15.23
CA SER A 522 -21.74 14.62 -15.15
C SER A 522 -22.32 13.42 -15.90
N PRO A 523 -23.42 12.82 -15.42
CA PRO A 523 -24.12 11.75 -16.13
C PRO A 523 -24.90 12.26 -17.35
N GLU A 524 -25.08 13.58 -17.51
CA GLU A 524 -25.81 14.25 -18.61
C GLU A 524 -27.20 13.64 -18.87
N LEU A 525 -27.92 13.33 -17.81
CA LEU A 525 -29.26 12.75 -17.85
C LEU A 525 -30.35 13.77 -17.55
N LEU A 526 -30.05 14.81 -16.75
CA LEU A 526 -30.97 15.93 -16.48
C LEU A 526 -30.78 17.06 -17.50
N PRO A 527 -31.85 17.81 -17.83
CA PRO A 527 -31.77 18.98 -18.69
C PRO A 527 -30.71 19.97 -18.22
N ALA A 528 -30.02 20.63 -19.16
CA ALA A 528 -29.10 21.72 -18.83
C ALA A 528 -29.86 22.87 -18.14
N ASP A 529 -29.12 23.69 -17.36
CA ASP A 529 -29.69 24.91 -16.78
C ASP A 529 -30.08 25.96 -17.84
N GLU A 530 -30.67 27.05 -17.39
CA GLU A 530 -31.12 28.15 -18.28
C GLU A 530 -29.99 28.78 -19.13
N ASN A 531 -28.73 28.57 -18.69
CA ASN A 531 -27.53 29.05 -19.39
C ASN A 531 -26.90 27.98 -20.29
N GLY A 532 -27.51 26.79 -20.41
CA GLY A 532 -26.98 25.65 -21.16
C GLY A 532 -25.80 24.95 -20.50
N GLN A 533 -25.61 25.15 -19.17
CA GLN A 533 -24.57 24.53 -18.39
C GLN A 533 -25.05 23.21 -17.76
N ILE A 534 -24.12 22.35 -17.37
CA ILE A 534 -24.40 21.10 -16.69
C ILE A 534 -25.10 21.40 -15.36
N ALA A 535 -26.38 21.01 -15.24
CA ALA A 535 -27.19 21.25 -14.04
C ALA A 535 -26.84 20.33 -12.88
N GLN A 536 -26.23 19.17 -13.15
CA GLN A 536 -25.94 18.15 -12.15
C GLN A 536 -24.48 17.72 -12.22
N LYS A 537 -23.70 18.03 -11.20
CA LYS A 537 -22.35 17.47 -11.04
C LYS A 537 -22.44 16.18 -10.22
N THR A 538 -21.81 15.12 -10.69
CA THR A 538 -21.80 13.83 -10.00
C THR A 538 -21.24 13.94 -8.57
N GLU A 539 -20.17 14.72 -8.38
CA GLU A 539 -19.54 14.87 -7.06
C GLU A 539 -20.40 15.62 -6.04
N ASP A 540 -21.38 16.42 -6.46
CA ASP A 540 -22.32 17.07 -5.53
C ASP A 540 -23.28 16.05 -4.90
N LEU A 541 -23.54 14.93 -5.59
CA LEU A 541 -24.48 13.89 -5.15
C LEU A 541 -23.81 12.71 -4.44
N VAL A 542 -22.68 12.27 -4.96
CA VAL A 542 -21.99 11.08 -4.44
C VAL A 542 -20.73 11.44 -3.64
N GLY A 543 -20.22 12.65 -3.74
CA GLY A 543 -19.00 13.14 -3.11
C GLY A 543 -17.76 13.08 -3.99
N PRO A 544 -16.66 13.67 -3.50
CA PRO A 544 -15.39 13.68 -4.22
C PRO A 544 -14.86 12.27 -4.47
N TYR A 545 -14.62 11.92 -5.73
CA TYR A 545 -14.10 10.61 -6.11
C TYR A 545 -12.76 10.29 -5.45
N GLU A 546 -11.91 11.27 -5.17
CA GLU A 546 -10.64 11.03 -4.49
C GLU A 546 -10.81 10.46 -3.07
N LEU A 547 -11.84 10.90 -2.31
CA LEU A 547 -12.16 10.32 -1.01
C LEU A 547 -12.69 8.89 -1.15
N HIS A 548 -13.56 8.65 -2.14
CA HIS A 548 -14.10 7.31 -2.37
C HIS A 548 -13.04 6.33 -2.84
N ASP A 549 -12.14 6.74 -3.73
CA ASP A 549 -11.01 5.93 -4.20
C ASP A 549 -10.04 5.62 -3.05
N PHE A 550 -9.80 6.59 -2.16
CA PHE A 550 -9.02 6.37 -0.95
C PHE A 550 -9.68 5.31 -0.04
N PHE A 551 -10.97 5.45 0.25
CA PHE A 551 -11.70 4.48 1.06
C PHE A 551 -11.76 3.10 0.41
N LEU A 552 -12.02 3.05 -0.88
CA LEU A 552 -12.07 1.83 -1.68
C LEU A 552 -10.74 1.08 -1.63
N TYR A 553 -9.63 1.78 -1.89
CA TYR A 553 -8.31 1.19 -1.90
C TYR A 553 -7.97 0.55 -0.55
N HIS A 554 -8.10 1.31 0.51
CA HIS A 554 -7.71 0.84 1.85
C HIS A 554 -8.66 -0.23 2.41
N THR A 555 -9.95 -0.18 2.04
CA THR A 555 -10.92 -1.22 2.42
C THR A 555 -10.62 -2.54 1.72
N LEU A 556 -10.45 -2.53 0.40
CA LEU A 556 -10.31 -3.77 -0.37
C LEU A 556 -8.90 -4.34 -0.30
N ARG A 557 -7.89 -3.46 -0.31
CA ARG A 557 -6.49 -3.91 -0.32
C ARG A 557 -6.03 -4.36 1.06
N PHE A 558 -6.50 -3.72 2.14
CA PHE A 558 -5.99 -3.91 3.49
C PHE A 558 -7.07 -4.22 4.55
N GLY A 559 -8.34 -4.35 4.18
CA GLY A 559 -9.43 -4.66 5.11
C GLY A 559 -9.62 -3.62 6.22
N MET A 560 -9.26 -2.36 5.97
CA MET A 560 -9.26 -1.34 7.03
C MET A 560 -10.68 -1.00 7.51
N ARG A 561 -10.80 -0.83 8.81
CA ARG A 561 -12.05 -0.44 9.49
C ARG A 561 -12.35 1.05 9.27
N PRO A 562 -13.62 1.49 9.31
CA PRO A 562 -14.01 2.88 9.14
C PRO A 562 -13.27 3.87 10.04
N ARG A 563 -13.03 3.54 11.31
CA ARG A 563 -12.25 4.38 12.23
C ARG A 563 -10.82 4.63 11.76
N LYS A 564 -10.16 3.59 11.26
CA LYS A 564 -8.79 3.69 10.72
C LYS A 564 -8.76 4.47 9.41
N LEU A 565 -9.74 4.22 8.52
CA LEU A 565 -9.91 4.97 7.26
C LEU A 565 -10.09 6.47 7.52
N PHE A 566 -10.98 6.83 8.43
CA PHE A 566 -11.21 8.22 8.82
C PHE A 566 -9.93 8.88 9.33
N ARG A 567 -9.23 8.22 10.24
CA ARG A 567 -7.97 8.73 10.77
C ARG A 567 -6.93 8.95 9.67
N MET A 568 -6.74 7.98 8.79
CA MET A 568 -5.77 8.08 7.70
C MET A 568 -6.16 9.17 6.70
N ALA A 569 -7.46 9.31 6.37
CA ALA A 569 -7.95 10.36 5.49
C ALA A 569 -7.68 11.76 6.07
N LYS A 570 -7.82 11.96 7.39
CA LYS A 570 -7.46 13.23 8.04
C LYS A 570 -6.00 13.63 7.82
N TYR A 571 -5.08 12.66 7.83
CA TYR A 571 -3.66 12.93 7.54
C TYR A 571 -3.45 13.16 6.03
N ALA A 572 -4.05 12.32 5.18
CA ALA A 572 -3.87 12.39 3.73
C ALA A 572 -4.43 13.68 3.11
N TYR A 573 -5.52 14.21 3.68
CA TYR A 573 -6.24 15.37 3.16
C TYR A 573 -6.18 16.56 4.12
N ALA A 574 -5.17 16.63 4.99
CA ALA A 574 -5.00 17.76 5.89
C ALA A 574 -4.98 19.10 5.12
N GLY A 575 -5.81 20.05 5.57
CA GLY A 575 -5.96 21.35 4.92
C GLY A 575 -6.86 21.38 3.66
N LYS A 576 -7.34 20.22 3.17
CA LYS A 576 -8.26 20.12 2.02
C LYS A 576 -9.70 19.82 2.43
N TYR A 577 -9.90 18.88 3.33
CA TYR A 577 -11.21 18.50 3.85
C TYR A 577 -11.23 18.55 5.37
N ASP A 578 -12.33 19.02 5.93
CA ASP A 578 -12.57 18.97 7.37
C ASP A 578 -13.07 17.58 7.82
N ASP A 579 -13.10 17.37 9.12
CA ASP A 579 -13.50 16.10 9.72
C ASP A 579 -14.95 15.73 9.42
N GLU A 580 -15.84 16.73 9.31
CA GLU A 580 -17.27 16.51 9.03
C GLU A 580 -17.48 16.02 7.59
N THR A 581 -16.81 16.64 6.64
CA THR A 581 -16.81 16.24 5.23
C THR A 581 -16.29 14.81 5.05
N ILE A 582 -15.12 14.48 5.65
CA ILE A 582 -14.55 13.13 5.57
C ILE A 582 -15.51 12.09 6.17
N ARG A 583 -16.10 12.39 7.33
CA ARG A 583 -17.06 11.51 8.01
C ARG A 583 -18.34 11.30 7.19
N HIS A 584 -18.88 12.37 6.61
CA HIS A 584 -20.08 12.33 5.77
C HIS A 584 -19.88 11.38 4.58
N TRP A 585 -18.78 11.55 3.84
CA TRP A 585 -18.51 10.74 2.65
C TRP A 585 -18.06 9.32 2.98
N LEU A 586 -17.43 9.08 4.12
CA LEU A 586 -17.15 7.73 4.60
C LEU A 586 -18.45 6.95 4.91
N LYS A 587 -19.42 7.58 5.57
CA LYS A 587 -20.75 6.99 5.78
C LYS A 587 -21.44 6.69 4.45
N THR A 588 -21.41 7.63 3.52
CA THR A 588 -21.98 7.47 2.18
C THR A 588 -21.31 6.33 1.43
N PHE A 589 -19.96 6.23 1.47
CA PHE A 589 -19.21 5.10 0.90
C PHE A 589 -19.67 3.77 1.51
N CYS A 590 -19.64 3.63 2.83
CA CYS A 590 -20.05 2.39 3.51
C CYS A 590 -21.46 1.99 3.13
N ARG A 591 -22.43 2.91 3.17
CA ARG A 591 -23.82 2.63 2.81
C ARG A 591 -23.97 2.16 1.36
N ARG A 592 -23.43 2.95 0.40
CA ARG A 592 -23.57 2.64 -1.03
C ARG A 592 -22.81 1.39 -1.42
N PHE A 593 -21.61 1.19 -0.90
CA PHE A 593 -20.80 0.02 -1.20
C PHE A 593 -21.52 -1.29 -0.90
N PHE A 594 -22.27 -1.37 0.19
CA PHE A 594 -23.08 -2.54 0.53
C PHE A 594 -24.40 -2.59 -0.27
N GLN A 595 -25.18 -1.51 -0.26
CA GLN A 595 -26.51 -1.49 -0.89
C GLN A 595 -26.48 -1.74 -2.40
N GLN A 596 -25.38 -1.38 -3.07
CA GLN A 596 -25.25 -1.50 -4.52
C GLN A 596 -24.52 -2.78 -4.97
N GLN A 597 -24.26 -3.72 -4.06
CA GLN A 597 -23.58 -4.98 -4.40
C GLN A 597 -24.30 -5.79 -5.48
N PHE A 598 -25.64 -5.78 -5.50
CA PHE A 598 -26.40 -6.51 -6.53
C PHE A 598 -26.05 -6.10 -7.95
N LYS A 599 -25.66 -4.84 -8.19
CA LYS A 599 -25.17 -4.38 -9.49
C LYS A 599 -23.84 -5.02 -9.85
N ARG A 600 -22.94 -5.18 -8.87
CA ARG A 600 -21.62 -5.78 -9.08
C ARG A 600 -21.67 -7.29 -9.31
N SER A 601 -22.71 -7.97 -8.84
CA SER A 601 -22.87 -9.42 -9.02
C SER A 601 -22.97 -9.86 -10.48
N CYS A 602 -23.34 -8.97 -11.38
CA CYS A 602 -23.52 -9.25 -12.81
C CYS A 602 -22.68 -8.36 -13.74
N ILE A 603 -21.61 -7.74 -13.24
CA ILE A 603 -20.76 -6.91 -14.10
C ILE A 603 -20.08 -7.74 -15.20
N PRO A 604 -19.86 -7.14 -16.39
CA PRO A 604 -19.15 -7.77 -17.48
C PRO A 604 -17.72 -8.17 -17.15
N ASP A 605 -17.14 -9.06 -17.97
CA ASP A 605 -15.71 -9.32 -17.94
C ASP A 605 -14.92 -8.05 -18.29
N GLY A 606 -13.73 -7.93 -17.71
CA GLY A 606 -12.80 -6.85 -18.02
C GLY A 606 -11.41 -7.12 -17.43
N PRO A 607 -10.37 -6.43 -17.92
CA PRO A 607 -9.00 -6.67 -17.50
C PRO A 607 -8.74 -6.13 -16.09
N LYS A 608 -8.04 -6.91 -15.27
CA LYS A 608 -7.49 -6.46 -13.99
C LYS A 608 -6.18 -5.72 -14.24
N VAL A 609 -6.13 -4.42 -13.91
CA VAL A 609 -4.94 -3.58 -14.13
C VAL A 609 -4.17 -3.24 -12.85
N GLY A 610 -4.80 -3.33 -11.69
CA GLY A 610 -4.21 -2.99 -10.39
C GLY A 610 -4.44 -4.05 -9.33
N SER A 611 -3.98 -3.77 -8.10
CA SER A 611 -4.13 -4.68 -6.96
C SER A 611 -5.56 -4.74 -6.41
N VAL A 612 -6.45 -3.84 -6.83
CA VAL A 612 -7.85 -3.72 -6.38
C VAL A 612 -8.77 -3.80 -7.59
N THR A 613 -9.76 -4.69 -7.53
CA THR A 613 -10.88 -4.78 -8.48
C THR A 613 -12.13 -5.27 -7.76
N LEU A 614 -13.28 -5.10 -8.39
CA LEU A 614 -14.59 -5.49 -7.85
C LEU A 614 -15.22 -6.65 -8.61
N SER A 615 -14.41 -7.39 -9.40
CA SER A 615 -14.91 -8.56 -10.12
C SER A 615 -15.45 -9.62 -9.16
N PRO A 616 -16.71 -10.06 -9.30
CA PRO A 616 -17.29 -11.10 -8.46
C PRO A 616 -16.70 -12.49 -8.76
N ARG A 617 -15.96 -12.64 -9.87
CA ARG A 617 -15.27 -13.87 -10.27
C ARG A 617 -13.91 -14.03 -9.60
N GLY A 618 -13.34 -12.94 -9.06
CA GLY A 618 -11.99 -12.90 -8.52
C GLY A 618 -11.89 -12.21 -7.17
N ASP A 619 -11.63 -10.91 -7.16
CA ASP A 619 -11.13 -10.17 -6.00
C ASP A 619 -12.17 -9.89 -4.91
N TRP A 620 -13.45 -9.70 -5.27
CA TRP A 620 -14.46 -9.31 -4.30
C TRP A 620 -15.76 -10.09 -4.45
N ARG A 621 -15.93 -11.09 -3.60
CA ARG A 621 -17.11 -11.97 -3.57
C ARG A 621 -17.95 -11.67 -2.35
N MET A 622 -18.77 -10.63 -2.44
CA MET A 622 -19.67 -10.22 -1.35
C MET A 622 -21.11 -10.63 -1.67
N PRO A 623 -21.88 -11.16 -0.71
CA PRO A 623 -23.33 -11.36 -0.87
C PRO A 623 -24.05 -10.04 -1.16
N SER A 624 -25.04 -10.07 -2.05
CA SER A 624 -25.78 -8.86 -2.43
C SER A 624 -26.68 -8.30 -1.32
N ASP A 625 -26.98 -9.10 -0.32
CA ASP A 625 -27.82 -8.81 0.84
C ASP A 625 -27.03 -8.66 2.15
N ALA A 626 -25.71 -8.49 2.05
CA ALA A 626 -24.86 -8.25 3.21
C ALA A 626 -25.23 -6.94 3.92
N SER A 627 -25.31 -6.97 5.26
CA SER A 627 -25.62 -5.80 6.06
C SER A 627 -24.42 -4.87 6.24
N SER A 628 -24.60 -3.58 6.00
CA SER A 628 -23.62 -2.52 6.27
C SER A 628 -23.57 -2.07 7.73
N ARG A 629 -24.41 -2.63 8.61
CA ARG A 629 -24.65 -2.11 9.97
C ARG A 629 -23.38 -1.95 10.79
N LEU A 630 -22.45 -2.91 10.75
CA LEU A 630 -21.21 -2.84 11.52
C LEU A 630 -20.32 -1.68 11.07
N TRP A 631 -20.17 -1.49 9.76
CA TRP A 631 -19.34 -0.40 9.19
C TRP A 631 -19.99 0.97 9.43
N LEU A 632 -21.32 1.06 9.27
CA LEU A 632 -22.05 2.32 9.50
C LEU A 632 -22.03 2.72 10.97
N SER A 633 -22.29 1.80 11.90
CA SER A 633 -22.26 2.12 13.33
C SER A 633 -20.86 2.58 13.79
N GLU A 634 -19.79 2.01 13.23
CA GLU A 634 -18.44 2.48 13.53
C GLU A 634 -18.16 3.85 12.92
N ALA A 635 -18.64 4.12 11.70
CA ALA A 635 -18.49 5.43 11.05
C ALA A 635 -19.38 6.51 11.69
N GLU A 636 -20.49 6.17 12.31
CA GLU A 636 -21.37 7.06 13.06
C GLU A 636 -20.78 7.46 14.42
N ALA A 637 -19.99 6.57 15.02
CA ALA A 637 -19.34 6.78 16.31
C ALA A 637 -18.02 7.60 16.24
N LEU A 638 -17.68 8.17 15.09
CA LEU A 638 -16.45 8.95 14.86
C LEU A 638 -16.55 10.40 15.34
#